data_81674707bcb7ebf9211aeba320c1a77f
#
_entry.id   81674707bcb7ebf9211aeba320c1a77f
#
_cell.length_a   1.000
_cell.length_b   1.000
_cell.length_c   1.000
_cell.angle_alpha   90.00
_cell.angle_beta   90.00
_cell.angle_gamma   90.00
#
_symmetry.space_group_name_H-M   'P 1'
#
loop_
_entity.id
_entity.type
_entity.pdbx_description
1 polymer ?
#
loop_
_entity_poly.entity_id
_entity_poly.type
_entity_poly.pdbx_seq_one_letter_code
_entity_poly.pdbx_strand_id
1 'polypeptide(L)'
;MSSENISVETNHLPQTTGSNSSSNDSIDKSIRNKSVVKKSSSKHLIWAFLLPFGIMLSIYAALGTYPFGESSVLVLDLNGQYVYFFEALRDFVWGEGSLFYSFSRAMGGEFLGMYAYYLASPLSYIVALFPKHMMLEALYLILILKCGLSGLTFCHYINKNRITENKAAQVMFSCMYALSAYGVVMQHNTMWFDCVILLPLVALGIEQLIKERKYKMFTVSLAVCILSNFYIGYMVCIFTFVYFFFYYFSRSKREINPLGEKAHFIRSISRVGIFSAIAVAISACILLPALYSLTFGKNTFSDPNYFPSQKFDFLDLVSMLYPGSYDTVRPEGLPLIYCGLPAIIFLPLFFISKHFKTREKIASGIFALFFVLSFNLSTVDMFWHGMQKPNWLNYRYSFMLCFFILVLGCKVFDKIKEINYKTVLGICAAAAGILIILQKLEYDNVPDFACVWLSIAFLAIYSVGISLTIKSRFKITSTMILSVFVCLELFVAGLLNLVALDDDVVISSYTSYHNFIDGIQPIIDEVKESDDSFYRMEKNAHRKVNDPMALGIRGFSNSTSTLNSDTIDFLNKMGLASKSHWTKYLGATPVFDSLFGVKYLIAEDDDKSVSPLYKTYLVDSENSYIAYENPYALPIAYAVNDDIKDLLISDPNEDIEDEKDKVKLPDDYEEMNTPFERMNAMVTAMLGSEEKIELFKPIRDYSTNTTNAKEAFASGHKKYSASNSDLPCSVTFTVEAPEAAEVYCYFPSDYTREVKLTLNGVSYGTYYGNETYRVLGLGTYDANEAFTLNMTLTKSDLYILYKSDYFFYLDTAVFEEVMPRLAQCGYEISSFTEDSFDGTITVTEEMNTVFTTIPYDKGWQVYVDGEKVETYEVLGALIAFDVDEAGSHSLKMVYRSDSMVYGAIISAVGLALLLIIIIFEKQLKKLYVKIMPADRPITADTDAEPFETLDAEILYVSHADTDASASTLTTNAQSCTDDVENDNETSLGEENEKQSGQDQD
;
A
#
# COMPACT_ATOMS: atom_id res chain seq x y z
N MET A 1 -20.70 -44.28 -38.52
CA MET A 1 -20.39 -44.76 -39.88
C MET A 1 -18.90 -44.90 -39.93
N SER A 2 -18.55 -46.15 -39.82
CA SER A 2 -17.61 -47.02 -40.53
C SER A 2 -16.16 -46.62 -40.44
N SER A 3 -15.33 -47.32 -39.60
CA SER A 3 -14.72 -48.67 -39.84
C SER A 3 -13.85 -48.69 -41.09
N GLU A 4 -12.62 -49.07 -40.96
CA GLU A 4 -11.99 -50.40 -41.00
C GLU A 4 -10.47 -50.19 -40.99
N ASN A 5 -9.64 -50.80 -40.19
CA ASN A 5 -9.27 -52.22 -40.06
C ASN A 5 -8.21 -52.73 -41.05
N ILE A 6 -7.21 -53.45 -40.44
CA ILE A 6 -6.47 -54.63 -40.97
C ILE A 6 -5.16 -54.27 -41.72
N SER A 7 -4.04 -54.91 -41.55
CA SER A 7 -3.51 -56.15 -40.87
C SER A 7 -1.98 -56.20 -41.00
N VAL A 8 -1.29 -56.67 -40.02
CA VAL A 8 -0.42 -57.85 -39.85
C VAL A 8 0.16 -58.48 -41.15
N GLU A 9 1.46 -58.56 -41.23
CA GLU A 9 2.09 -59.81 -41.67
C GLU A 9 3.57 -59.89 -41.22
N THR A 10 3.85 -61.02 -40.63
CA THR A 10 5.11 -61.63 -40.28
C THR A 10 5.79 -62.25 -41.53
N ASN A 11 7.18 -62.28 -41.61
CA ASN A 11 7.88 -63.52 -41.74
C ASN A 11 9.41 -63.40 -41.98
N HIS A 12 10.11 -64.21 -41.28
CA HIS A 12 11.22 -65.14 -41.52
C HIS A 12 12.65 -64.67 -41.69
N LEU A 13 13.42 -65.19 -40.71
CA LEU A 13 14.85 -65.53 -40.80
C LEU A 13 15.18 -66.45 -41.92
N PRO A 14 16.48 -66.53 -42.37
CA PRO A 14 17.26 -67.70 -41.95
C PRO A 14 18.68 -67.36 -41.44
N GLN A 15 19.14 -68.36 -40.68
CA GLN A 15 20.52 -68.59 -40.19
C GLN A 15 21.50 -68.96 -41.32
N THR A 16 22.73 -68.56 -41.11
CA THR A 16 23.88 -69.56 -41.15
C THR A 16 25.20 -68.92 -40.69
N THR A 17 25.78 -69.44 -39.64
CA THR A 17 27.10 -70.07 -39.44
C THR A 17 28.38 -69.31 -39.79
N GLY A 18 29.20 -69.06 -38.75
CA GLY A 18 30.57 -69.60 -38.78
C GLY A 18 31.63 -68.66 -38.28
N SER A 19 32.26 -69.07 -37.17
CA SER A 19 33.63 -69.05 -36.73
C SER A 19 34.36 -67.80 -36.22
N ASN A 20 34.69 -67.90 -34.98
CA ASN A 20 35.89 -67.57 -34.21
C ASN A 20 36.82 -66.44 -34.67
N SER A 21 36.90 -65.42 -33.80
CA SER A 21 38.21 -65.04 -33.24
C SER A 21 38.00 -64.16 -31.98
N SER A 22 38.75 -64.56 -30.99
CA SER A 22 38.75 -64.13 -29.59
C SER A 22 39.36 -62.74 -29.37
N SER A 23 38.89 -62.21 -28.22
CA SER A 23 39.62 -61.22 -27.39
C SER A 23 39.75 -59.78 -27.90
N ASN A 24 38.84 -58.94 -27.47
CA ASN A 24 39.05 -57.53 -27.00
C ASN A 24 37.78 -56.72 -26.87
N ASP A 25 36.67 -57.29 -26.34
CA ASP A 25 35.38 -56.59 -26.23
C ASP A 25 34.87 -56.46 -24.79
N SER A 26 35.77 -56.51 -23.79
CA SER A 26 35.33 -56.38 -22.39
C SER A 26 35.58 -55.03 -21.75
N ILE A 27 36.17 -54.04 -22.47
CA ILE A 27 36.46 -52.70 -21.93
C ILE A 27 35.47 -51.62 -22.44
N ASP A 28 34.78 -51.89 -23.54
CA ASP A 28 33.92 -50.83 -24.14
C ASP A 28 32.42 -50.89 -23.74
N LYS A 29 32.01 -51.84 -22.88
CA LYS A 29 30.65 -51.91 -22.32
C LYS A 29 30.46 -51.20 -20.97
N SER A 30 31.54 -50.74 -20.30
CA SER A 30 31.46 -50.01 -19.05
C SER A 30 31.34 -48.47 -19.23
N ILE A 31 31.53 -47.94 -20.43
CA ILE A 31 31.53 -46.48 -20.69
C ILE A 31 30.22 -46.01 -21.32
N ARG A 32 29.23 -46.85 -21.57
CA ARG A 32 27.93 -46.46 -22.12
C ARG A 32 26.76 -46.49 -21.14
N ASN A 33 26.98 -46.50 -19.85
CA ASN A 33 25.97 -46.09 -18.87
C ASN A 33 26.01 -44.57 -18.67
N LYS A 34 25.71 -43.80 -19.73
CA LYS A 34 25.21 -42.45 -19.55
C LYS A 34 23.95 -42.60 -18.71
N SER A 35 24.02 -42.20 -17.46
CA SER A 35 22.88 -42.03 -16.60
C SER A 35 21.82 -41.24 -17.37
N VAL A 36 20.77 -41.91 -17.77
CA VAL A 36 19.52 -41.27 -18.20
C VAL A 36 19.06 -40.52 -16.98
N VAL A 37 19.40 -39.25 -16.89
CA VAL A 37 18.81 -38.34 -15.95
C VAL A 37 17.31 -38.39 -16.22
N LYS A 38 16.59 -39.20 -15.43
CA LYS A 38 15.14 -39.24 -15.43
C LYS A 38 14.67 -37.82 -15.30
N LYS A 39 14.12 -37.25 -16.39
CA LYS A 39 13.51 -35.93 -16.37
C LYS A 39 12.45 -35.98 -15.26
N SER A 40 12.77 -35.42 -14.08
CA SER A 40 11.89 -35.41 -12.93
C SER A 40 10.58 -34.77 -13.37
N SER A 41 9.48 -35.48 -13.22
CA SER A 41 8.16 -34.96 -13.55
C SER A 41 7.88 -33.71 -12.73
N SER A 42 7.63 -32.59 -13.40
CA SER A 42 7.30 -31.28 -12.77
C SER A 42 5.86 -31.19 -12.26
N LYS A 43 5.12 -32.29 -12.26
CA LYS A 43 3.69 -32.33 -11.87
C LYS A 43 3.43 -31.81 -10.45
N HIS A 44 4.37 -31.96 -9.51
CA HIS A 44 4.21 -31.43 -8.15
C HIS A 44 4.15 -29.89 -8.09
N LEU A 45 4.74 -29.19 -9.07
CA LEU A 45 4.62 -27.73 -9.18
C LEU A 45 3.18 -27.31 -9.48
N ILE A 46 2.46 -28.09 -10.29
CA ILE A 46 1.06 -27.85 -10.56
C ILE A 46 0.22 -27.99 -9.28
N TRP A 47 0.49 -29.02 -8.45
CA TRP A 47 -0.19 -29.19 -7.18
C TRP A 47 0.17 -28.09 -6.16
N ALA A 48 1.39 -27.57 -6.20
CA ALA A 48 1.80 -26.44 -5.35
C ALA A 48 1.10 -25.12 -5.71
N PHE A 49 0.54 -25.02 -6.94
CA PHE A 49 -0.36 -23.95 -7.33
C PHE A 49 -1.82 -24.30 -7.00
N LEU A 50 -2.31 -25.46 -7.46
CA LEU A 50 -3.73 -25.83 -7.38
C LEU A 50 -4.24 -26.02 -5.95
N LEU A 51 -3.43 -26.51 -5.03
CA LEU A 51 -3.89 -26.75 -3.66
C LEU A 51 -4.13 -25.44 -2.89
N PRO A 52 -3.18 -24.48 -2.78
CA PRO A 52 -3.50 -23.23 -2.10
C PRO A 52 -4.60 -22.43 -2.83
N PHE A 53 -4.63 -22.45 -4.16
CA PHE A 53 -5.72 -21.88 -4.95
C PHE A 53 -7.08 -22.48 -4.55
N GLY A 54 -7.19 -23.82 -4.53
CA GLY A 54 -8.43 -24.52 -4.20
C GLY A 54 -8.83 -24.39 -2.73
N ILE A 55 -7.87 -24.39 -1.81
CA ILE A 55 -8.15 -24.18 -0.38
C ILE A 55 -8.69 -22.77 -0.16
N MET A 56 -8.08 -21.73 -0.78
CA MET A 56 -8.56 -20.36 -0.65
C MET A 56 -9.95 -20.17 -1.24
N LEU A 57 -10.18 -20.75 -2.42
CA LEU A 57 -11.52 -20.82 -3.02
C LEU A 57 -12.54 -21.47 -2.07
N SER A 58 -12.14 -22.54 -1.38
CA SER A 58 -13.00 -23.26 -0.43
C SER A 58 -13.28 -22.43 0.84
N ILE A 59 -12.30 -21.65 1.31
CA ILE A 59 -12.47 -20.73 2.44
C ILE A 59 -13.51 -19.66 2.09
N TYR A 60 -13.37 -19.01 0.94
CA TYR A 60 -14.32 -18.01 0.48
C TYR A 60 -15.73 -18.61 0.26
N ALA A 61 -15.81 -19.82 -0.28
CA ALA A 61 -17.08 -20.51 -0.42
C ALA A 61 -17.74 -20.81 0.93
N ALA A 62 -16.95 -21.17 1.95
CA ALA A 62 -17.46 -21.41 3.30
C ALA A 62 -17.93 -20.13 4.00
N LEU A 63 -17.35 -18.98 3.66
CA LEU A 63 -17.76 -17.65 4.12
C LEU A 63 -18.96 -17.08 3.36
N GLY A 64 -19.48 -17.78 2.36
CA GLY A 64 -20.59 -17.30 1.55
C GLY A 64 -20.20 -16.14 0.62
N THR A 65 -18.94 -16.06 0.21
CA THR A 65 -18.53 -15.07 -0.80
C THR A 65 -19.15 -15.41 -2.16
N TYR A 66 -19.68 -14.39 -2.85
CA TYR A 66 -20.30 -14.58 -4.17
C TYR A 66 -19.37 -15.37 -5.14
N PRO A 67 -19.86 -16.37 -5.90
CA PRO A 67 -21.28 -16.74 -6.13
C PRO A 67 -21.87 -17.74 -5.10
N PHE A 68 -21.22 -18.02 -4.00
CA PHE A 68 -21.67 -19.02 -3.00
C PHE A 68 -22.60 -18.41 -1.94
N GLY A 69 -22.75 -17.09 -1.89
CA GLY A 69 -23.62 -16.35 -0.99
C GLY A 69 -23.59 -14.85 -1.29
N GLU A 70 -23.94 -14.01 -0.32
CA GLU A 70 -24.12 -12.56 -0.47
C GLU A 70 -22.89 -11.72 -0.08
N SER A 71 -21.88 -12.33 0.51
CA SER A 71 -20.64 -11.64 0.89
C SER A 71 -19.78 -11.34 -0.35
N SER A 72 -18.89 -10.35 -0.26
CA SER A 72 -17.93 -10.03 -1.31
C SER A 72 -16.48 -10.23 -0.84
N VAL A 73 -15.52 -9.81 -1.64
CA VAL A 73 -14.10 -9.71 -1.25
C VAL A 73 -13.73 -8.32 -0.76
N LEU A 74 -14.70 -7.40 -0.73
CA LEU A 74 -14.48 -5.99 -0.43
C LEU A 74 -14.37 -5.76 1.08
N VAL A 75 -13.16 -5.50 1.54
CA VAL A 75 -12.84 -5.19 2.94
C VAL A 75 -11.80 -4.06 2.99
N LEU A 76 -11.88 -3.18 3.99
CA LEU A 76 -10.96 -2.06 4.19
C LEU A 76 -10.72 -1.24 2.90
N ASP A 77 -9.44 -1.01 2.56
CA ASP A 77 -9.04 -0.24 1.39
C ASP A 77 -9.46 -0.88 0.06
N LEU A 78 -9.64 -2.21 0.01
CA LEU A 78 -10.19 -2.85 -1.20
C LEU A 78 -11.64 -2.39 -1.44
N ASN A 79 -12.40 -2.17 -0.36
CA ASN A 79 -13.76 -1.63 -0.41
C ASN A 79 -13.81 -0.10 -0.58
N GLY A 80 -12.89 0.63 0.07
CA GLY A 80 -12.90 2.10 0.09
C GLY A 80 -12.13 2.76 -1.05
N GLN A 81 -11.17 2.03 -1.63
CA GLN A 81 -10.21 2.61 -2.58
C GLN A 81 -9.97 1.70 -3.79
N TYR A 82 -9.43 0.49 -3.62
CA TYR A 82 -8.80 -0.24 -4.71
C TYR A 82 -9.78 -0.69 -5.79
N VAL A 83 -11.01 -1.08 -5.45
CA VAL A 83 -12.01 -1.49 -6.45
C VAL A 83 -12.23 -0.38 -7.48
N TYR A 84 -12.31 0.86 -7.05
CA TYR A 84 -12.50 2.05 -7.90
C TYR A 84 -11.28 2.35 -8.77
N PHE A 85 -10.08 2.11 -8.23
CA PHE A 85 -8.83 2.26 -9.00
C PHE A 85 -8.71 1.19 -10.09
N PHE A 86 -9.19 -0.02 -9.82
CA PHE A 86 -9.26 -1.08 -10.80
C PHE A 86 -10.27 -0.79 -11.91
N GLU A 87 -11.40 -0.12 -11.59
CA GLU A 87 -12.34 0.37 -12.59
C GLU A 87 -11.66 1.40 -13.50
N ALA A 88 -11.00 2.41 -12.94
CA ALA A 88 -10.26 3.40 -13.72
C ALA A 88 -9.15 2.77 -14.59
N LEU A 89 -8.44 1.75 -14.10
CA LEU A 89 -7.45 1.00 -14.89
C LEU A 89 -8.11 0.27 -16.06
N ARG A 90 -9.27 -0.35 -15.82
CA ARG A 90 -10.04 -1.04 -16.85
C ARG A 90 -10.46 -0.05 -17.95
N ASP A 91 -11.05 1.05 -17.56
CA ASP A 91 -11.53 2.10 -18.47
C ASP A 91 -10.36 2.67 -19.29
N PHE A 92 -9.19 2.94 -18.66
CA PHE A 92 -7.97 3.31 -19.39
C PHE A 92 -7.56 2.26 -20.43
N VAL A 93 -7.57 0.96 -20.11
CA VAL A 93 -7.19 -0.10 -21.07
C VAL A 93 -8.17 -0.15 -22.26
N TRP A 94 -9.43 0.20 -22.05
CA TRP A 94 -10.45 0.26 -23.10
C TRP A 94 -10.45 1.60 -23.86
N GLY A 95 -9.56 2.54 -23.53
CA GLY A 95 -9.33 3.79 -24.24
C GLY A 95 -10.04 5.00 -23.65
N GLU A 96 -10.54 4.86 -22.41
CA GLU A 96 -11.14 5.94 -21.64
C GLU A 96 -10.15 6.42 -20.56
N GLY A 97 -9.95 7.73 -20.41
CA GLY A 97 -9.04 8.30 -19.43
C GLY A 97 -7.55 8.32 -19.83
N SER A 98 -6.69 8.72 -18.92
CA SER A 98 -5.23 8.80 -19.07
C SER A 98 -4.49 8.17 -17.89
N LEU A 99 -3.28 7.59 -18.14
CA LEU A 99 -2.37 7.17 -17.07
C LEU A 99 -1.57 8.34 -16.48
N PHE A 100 -1.59 9.52 -17.11
CA PHE A 100 -0.78 10.65 -16.68
C PHE A 100 -1.53 11.56 -15.72
N TYR A 101 -2.78 11.87 -16.02
CA TYR A 101 -3.62 12.77 -15.24
C TYR A 101 -5.08 12.32 -15.25
N SER A 102 -5.82 12.60 -14.17
CA SER A 102 -7.24 12.26 -14.06
C SER A 102 -8.00 13.34 -13.31
N PHE A 103 -9.11 13.81 -13.90
CA PHE A 103 -10.06 14.71 -13.24
C PHE A 103 -11.08 14.00 -12.34
N SER A 104 -11.12 12.68 -12.32
CA SER A 104 -11.88 11.90 -11.32
C SER A 104 -11.18 11.86 -9.96
N ARG A 105 -10.15 12.68 -9.75
CA ARG A 105 -9.24 12.65 -8.63
C ARG A 105 -9.11 14.02 -7.97
N ALA A 106 -10.01 14.32 -7.02
CA ALA A 106 -9.96 15.55 -6.21
C ALA A 106 -9.70 16.83 -7.05
N MET A 107 -10.63 17.20 -7.91
CA MET A 107 -10.53 18.36 -8.80
C MET A 107 -9.57 18.14 -10.00
N GLY A 108 -8.66 17.19 -9.91
CA GLY A 108 -7.64 16.82 -10.88
C GLY A 108 -6.32 16.47 -10.20
N GLY A 109 -5.62 15.47 -10.71
CA GLY A 109 -4.32 15.09 -10.14
C GLY A 109 -3.55 14.09 -11.02
N GLU A 110 -2.23 14.04 -10.82
CA GLU A 110 -1.38 13.08 -11.51
C GLU A 110 -1.80 11.65 -11.14
N PHE A 111 -1.85 10.75 -12.14
CA PHE A 111 -2.31 9.38 -11.96
C PHE A 111 -1.16 8.37 -11.81
N LEU A 112 0.04 8.71 -12.27
CA LEU A 112 1.19 7.80 -12.28
C LEU A 112 1.63 7.34 -10.90
N GLY A 113 1.60 8.20 -9.88
CA GLY A 113 1.93 7.83 -8.51
C GLY A 113 0.94 6.86 -7.92
N MET A 114 -0.35 7.08 -8.18
CA MET A 114 -1.41 6.14 -7.78
C MET A 114 -1.25 4.81 -8.51
N TYR A 115 -1.04 4.84 -9.84
CA TYR A 115 -0.74 3.63 -10.63
C TYR A 115 0.47 2.87 -10.08
N ALA A 116 1.57 3.58 -9.79
CA ALA A 116 2.80 2.99 -9.27
C ALA A 116 2.63 2.26 -7.93
N TYR A 117 1.75 2.75 -7.07
CA TYR A 117 1.49 2.13 -5.77
C TYR A 117 0.45 1.01 -5.85
N TYR A 118 -0.70 1.23 -6.52
CA TYR A 118 -1.86 0.36 -6.43
C TYR A 118 -2.01 -0.60 -7.62
N LEU A 119 -1.64 -0.20 -8.84
CA LEU A 119 -2.08 -0.83 -10.09
C LEU A 119 -0.97 -1.44 -10.96
N ALA A 120 0.31 -1.15 -10.65
CA ALA A 120 1.44 -1.53 -11.50
C ALA A 120 1.72 -3.05 -11.57
N SER A 121 0.97 -3.89 -10.85
CA SER A 121 1.03 -5.33 -10.97
C SER A 121 0.61 -5.79 -12.37
N PRO A 122 1.40 -6.68 -13.03
CA PRO A 122 0.97 -7.26 -14.32
C PRO A 122 -0.36 -8.03 -14.22
N LEU A 123 -0.71 -8.53 -13.03
CA LEU A 123 -1.96 -9.24 -12.79
C LEU A 123 -3.17 -8.30 -12.63
N SER A 124 -2.94 -7.01 -12.38
CA SER A 124 -4.01 -6.00 -12.32
C SER A 124 -4.75 -5.89 -13.64
N TYR A 125 -4.06 -6.08 -14.78
CA TYR A 125 -4.67 -6.02 -16.10
C TYR A 125 -5.67 -7.15 -16.40
N ILE A 126 -5.81 -8.14 -15.52
CA ILE A 126 -6.86 -9.15 -15.62
C ILE A 126 -8.25 -8.51 -15.57
N VAL A 127 -8.44 -7.41 -14.84
CA VAL A 127 -9.74 -6.70 -14.76
C VAL A 127 -10.24 -6.25 -16.13
N ALA A 128 -9.35 -5.90 -17.07
CA ALA A 128 -9.72 -5.51 -18.41
C ALA A 128 -10.30 -6.65 -19.27
N LEU A 129 -10.17 -7.91 -18.83
CA LEU A 129 -10.76 -9.08 -19.49
C LEU A 129 -12.24 -9.29 -19.09
N PHE A 130 -12.72 -8.56 -18.10
CA PHE A 130 -14.07 -8.66 -17.56
C PHE A 130 -14.91 -7.43 -17.95
N PRO A 131 -16.21 -7.57 -18.18
CA PRO A 131 -17.09 -6.42 -18.30
C PRO A 131 -17.19 -5.67 -16.97
N LYS A 132 -17.55 -4.38 -17.00
CA LYS A 132 -17.56 -3.48 -15.85
C LYS A 132 -18.38 -4.05 -14.66
N HIS A 133 -19.57 -4.56 -14.94
CA HIS A 133 -20.44 -5.18 -13.92
C HIS A 133 -19.90 -6.49 -13.30
N MET A 134 -18.73 -7.00 -13.73
CA MET A 134 -18.07 -8.17 -13.16
C MET A 134 -16.73 -7.84 -12.51
N MET A 135 -16.58 -6.62 -12.02
CA MET A 135 -15.33 -6.18 -11.38
C MET A 135 -15.00 -6.99 -10.13
N LEU A 136 -16.01 -7.31 -9.32
CA LEU A 136 -15.81 -8.08 -8.09
C LEU A 136 -15.36 -9.51 -8.35
N GLU A 137 -15.85 -10.17 -9.42
CA GLU A 137 -15.40 -11.48 -9.86
C GLU A 137 -13.96 -11.44 -10.39
N ALA A 138 -13.59 -10.37 -11.10
CA ALA A 138 -12.22 -10.19 -11.57
C ALA A 138 -11.25 -10.05 -10.38
N LEU A 139 -11.60 -9.26 -9.38
CA LEU A 139 -10.82 -9.11 -8.15
C LEU A 139 -10.73 -10.42 -7.37
N TYR A 140 -11.86 -11.14 -7.23
CA TYR A 140 -11.90 -12.45 -6.61
C TYR A 140 -10.93 -13.43 -7.29
N LEU A 141 -10.93 -13.47 -8.63
CA LEU A 141 -10.00 -14.29 -9.40
C LEU A 141 -8.53 -13.89 -9.14
N ILE A 142 -8.22 -12.58 -9.11
CA ILE A 142 -6.87 -12.08 -8.84
C ILE A 142 -6.37 -12.56 -7.47
N LEU A 143 -7.21 -12.48 -6.42
CA LEU A 143 -6.86 -12.88 -5.07
C LEU A 143 -6.47 -14.37 -4.99
N ILE A 144 -7.35 -15.26 -5.48
CA ILE A 144 -7.08 -16.70 -5.44
C ILE A 144 -5.93 -17.11 -6.36
N LEU A 145 -5.74 -16.42 -7.50
CA LEU A 145 -4.62 -16.63 -8.41
C LEU A 145 -3.28 -16.29 -7.76
N LYS A 146 -3.19 -15.14 -7.09
CA LYS A 146 -1.98 -14.71 -6.38
C LYS A 146 -1.62 -15.67 -5.24
N CYS A 147 -2.62 -16.21 -4.53
CA CYS A 147 -2.41 -17.26 -3.53
C CYS A 147 -1.78 -18.52 -4.15
N GLY A 148 -2.32 -19.02 -5.26
CA GLY A 148 -1.75 -20.15 -5.99
C GLY A 148 -0.33 -19.91 -6.48
N LEU A 149 -0.05 -18.73 -7.04
CA LEU A 149 1.28 -18.33 -7.52
C LEU A 149 2.33 -18.26 -6.40
N SER A 150 1.95 -17.80 -5.21
CA SER A 150 2.82 -17.79 -4.03
C SER A 150 3.28 -19.20 -3.66
N GLY A 151 2.36 -20.18 -3.67
CA GLY A 151 2.71 -21.58 -3.47
C GLY A 151 3.63 -22.15 -4.56
N LEU A 152 3.36 -21.82 -5.82
CA LEU A 152 4.16 -22.24 -6.97
C LEU A 152 5.61 -21.76 -6.87
N THR A 153 5.83 -20.48 -6.60
CA THR A 153 7.16 -19.89 -6.54
C THR A 153 7.98 -20.41 -5.36
N PHE A 154 7.35 -20.61 -4.22
CA PHE A 154 7.99 -21.23 -3.06
C PHE A 154 8.39 -22.70 -3.34
N CYS A 155 7.50 -23.48 -3.97
CA CYS A 155 7.84 -24.84 -4.42
C CYS A 155 9.02 -24.84 -5.40
N HIS A 156 9.03 -23.89 -6.35
CA HIS A 156 10.11 -23.74 -7.30
C HIS A 156 11.45 -23.44 -6.60
N TYR A 157 11.44 -22.57 -5.59
CA TYR A 157 12.60 -22.26 -4.75
C TYR A 157 13.15 -23.50 -4.06
N ILE A 158 12.29 -24.26 -3.35
CA ILE A 158 12.69 -25.50 -2.65
C ILE A 158 13.27 -26.53 -3.65
N ASN A 159 12.58 -26.72 -4.78
CA ASN A 159 12.96 -27.71 -5.79
C ASN A 159 14.31 -27.35 -6.47
N LYS A 160 14.54 -26.06 -6.79
CA LYS A 160 15.77 -25.59 -7.43
C LYS A 160 16.98 -25.67 -6.50
N ASN A 161 16.80 -25.36 -5.24
CA ASN A 161 17.82 -25.44 -4.21
C ASN A 161 18.03 -26.86 -3.68
N ARG A 162 17.20 -27.82 -4.12
CA ARG A 162 17.24 -29.22 -3.67
C ARG A 162 17.21 -29.35 -2.14
N ILE A 163 16.42 -28.50 -1.48
CA ILE A 163 16.30 -28.50 -0.01
C ILE A 163 15.75 -29.83 0.47
N THR A 164 14.77 -30.38 -0.24
CA THR A 164 14.30 -31.76 -0.08
C THR A 164 13.91 -32.34 -1.45
N GLU A 165 14.11 -33.63 -1.62
CA GLU A 165 13.65 -34.35 -2.83
C GLU A 165 12.22 -34.91 -2.67
N ASN A 166 11.67 -34.88 -1.45
CA ASN A 166 10.30 -35.32 -1.19
C ASN A 166 9.27 -34.34 -1.77
N LYS A 167 8.68 -34.70 -2.90
CA LYS A 167 7.73 -33.84 -3.64
C LYS A 167 6.47 -33.52 -2.84
N ALA A 168 5.98 -34.44 -2.01
CA ALA A 168 4.86 -34.17 -1.12
C ALA A 168 5.20 -33.12 -0.07
N ALA A 169 6.42 -33.16 0.50
CA ALA A 169 6.90 -32.14 1.43
C ALA A 169 7.05 -30.76 0.73
N GLN A 170 7.57 -30.73 -0.52
CA GLN A 170 7.66 -29.48 -1.27
C GLN A 170 6.29 -28.82 -1.41
N VAL A 171 5.25 -29.61 -1.76
CA VAL A 171 3.87 -29.10 -1.89
C VAL A 171 3.31 -28.68 -0.53
N MET A 172 3.50 -29.48 0.52
CA MET A 172 3.04 -29.16 1.87
C MET A 172 3.58 -27.81 2.36
N PHE A 173 4.88 -27.60 2.31
CA PHE A 173 5.48 -26.33 2.73
C PHE A 173 5.07 -25.16 1.83
N SER A 174 4.74 -25.42 0.56
CA SER A 174 4.22 -24.39 -0.35
C SER A 174 2.82 -23.94 0.02
N CYS A 175 1.94 -24.86 0.47
CA CYS A 175 0.64 -24.52 1.02
C CYS A 175 0.80 -23.71 2.32
N MET A 176 1.73 -24.09 3.20
CA MET A 176 2.02 -23.36 4.43
C MET A 176 2.50 -21.90 4.16
N TYR A 177 3.28 -21.68 3.09
CA TYR A 177 3.69 -20.34 2.71
C TYR A 177 2.54 -19.49 2.14
N ALA A 178 1.80 -20.04 1.19
CA ALA A 178 0.73 -19.34 0.50
C ALA A 178 -0.47 -19.03 1.42
N LEU A 179 -0.76 -19.94 2.36
CA LEU A 179 -1.90 -19.86 3.30
C LEU A 179 -1.44 -19.52 4.72
N SER A 180 -0.30 -18.85 4.89
CA SER A 180 0.07 -18.23 6.17
C SER A 180 -0.96 -17.18 6.59
N ALA A 181 -0.98 -16.79 7.87
CA ALA A 181 -1.88 -15.72 8.33
C ALA A 181 -1.74 -14.45 7.48
N TYR A 182 -0.50 -14.04 7.16
CA TYR A 182 -0.26 -12.94 6.22
C TYR A 182 -0.89 -13.21 4.85
N GLY A 183 -0.70 -14.42 4.32
CA GLY A 183 -1.23 -14.84 3.02
C GLY A 183 -2.75 -14.85 2.91
N VAL A 184 -3.45 -14.96 4.04
CA VAL A 184 -4.91 -14.98 4.11
C VAL A 184 -5.47 -13.60 4.48
N VAL A 185 -4.98 -13.00 5.54
CA VAL A 185 -5.50 -11.73 6.08
C VAL A 185 -5.16 -10.54 5.18
N MET A 186 -3.89 -10.43 4.74
CA MET A 186 -3.43 -9.26 3.98
C MET A 186 -3.72 -9.32 2.47
N GLN A 187 -4.38 -10.38 1.97
CA GLN A 187 -4.57 -10.56 0.53
C GLN A 187 -5.46 -9.49 -0.13
N HIS A 188 -6.34 -8.83 0.64
CA HIS A 188 -7.12 -7.69 0.14
C HIS A 188 -6.22 -6.55 -0.36
N ASN A 189 -4.99 -6.44 0.13
CA ASN A 189 -3.97 -5.55 -0.43
C ASN A 189 -3.31 -6.22 -1.65
N THR A 190 -4.04 -6.33 -2.74
CA THR A 190 -3.66 -7.11 -3.92
C THR A 190 -2.27 -6.77 -4.44
N MET A 191 -1.89 -5.49 -4.43
CA MET A 191 -0.61 -4.98 -4.92
C MET A 191 0.62 -5.45 -4.12
N TRP A 192 0.44 -5.84 -2.85
CA TRP A 192 1.57 -6.34 -2.05
C TRP A 192 1.93 -7.78 -2.39
N PHE A 193 0.96 -8.55 -2.89
CA PHE A 193 1.11 -9.98 -3.12
C PHE A 193 2.05 -10.34 -4.26
N ASP A 194 2.31 -9.45 -5.20
CA ASP A 194 3.36 -9.67 -6.20
C ASP A 194 4.72 -9.84 -5.55
N CYS A 195 5.00 -9.07 -4.50
CA CYS A 195 6.23 -9.19 -3.74
C CYS A 195 6.28 -10.49 -2.91
N VAL A 196 5.14 -10.97 -2.38
CA VAL A 196 5.04 -12.30 -1.75
C VAL A 196 5.36 -13.42 -2.76
N ILE A 197 4.79 -13.34 -3.97
CA ILE A 197 5.06 -14.28 -5.07
C ILE A 197 6.54 -14.25 -5.47
N LEU A 198 7.15 -13.07 -5.56
CA LEU A 198 8.50 -12.88 -6.08
C LEU A 198 9.60 -13.09 -5.04
N LEU A 199 9.32 -12.96 -3.74
CA LEU A 199 10.31 -13.14 -2.67
C LEU A 199 11.10 -14.46 -2.76
N PRO A 200 10.46 -15.65 -2.97
CA PRO A 200 11.21 -16.89 -3.15
C PRO A 200 12.14 -16.87 -4.36
N LEU A 201 11.77 -16.16 -5.44
CA LEU A 201 12.61 -16.05 -6.64
C LEU A 201 13.77 -15.07 -6.43
N VAL A 202 13.57 -13.98 -5.71
CA VAL A 202 14.63 -13.06 -5.28
C VAL A 202 15.64 -13.79 -4.40
N ALA A 203 15.18 -14.52 -3.39
CA ALA A 203 16.04 -15.33 -2.51
C ALA A 203 16.82 -16.38 -3.31
N LEU A 204 16.17 -17.11 -4.21
CA LEU A 204 16.82 -18.06 -5.12
C LEU A 204 17.90 -17.37 -5.97
N GLY A 205 17.57 -16.18 -6.47
CA GLY A 205 18.49 -15.37 -7.28
C GLY A 205 19.75 -14.96 -6.52
N ILE A 206 19.61 -14.50 -5.27
CA ILE A 206 20.74 -14.15 -4.39
C ILE A 206 21.64 -15.37 -4.16
N GLU A 207 21.05 -16.51 -3.83
CA GLU A 207 21.78 -17.76 -3.60
C GLU A 207 22.54 -18.22 -4.84
N GLN A 208 21.89 -18.18 -6.02
CA GLN A 208 22.55 -18.50 -7.30
C GLN A 208 23.65 -17.50 -7.65
N LEU A 209 23.46 -16.23 -7.35
CA LEU A 209 24.47 -15.19 -7.61
C LEU A 209 25.73 -15.38 -6.76
N ILE A 210 25.56 -15.76 -5.49
CA ILE A 210 26.67 -16.03 -4.56
C ILE A 210 27.39 -17.35 -4.92
N LYS A 211 26.61 -18.43 -5.14
CA LYS A 211 27.11 -19.78 -5.34
C LYS A 211 27.57 -20.03 -6.76
N GLU A 212 26.77 -19.64 -7.75
CA GLU A 212 26.90 -20.01 -9.15
C GLU A 212 27.24 -18.82 -10.06
N ARG A 213 27.24 -17.60 -9.52
CA ARG A 213 27.42 -16.32 -10.25
C ARG A 213 26.37 -16.11 -11.34
N LYS A 214 25.17 -16.69 -11.18
CA LYS A 214 24.04 -16.51 -12.06
C LYS A 214 23.23 -15.30 -11.57
N TYR A 215 23.15 -14.28 -12.40
CA TYR A 215 22.55 -12.98 -12.04
C TYR A 215 21.11 -12.80 -12.55
N LYS A 216 20.71 -13.52 -13.61
CA LYS A 216 19.46 -13.28 -14.35
C LYS A 216 18.23 -13.39 -13.45
N MET A 217 18.13 -14.47 -12.65
CA MET A 217 17.00 -14.68 -11.76
C MET A 217 16.89 -13.53 -10.75
N PHE A 218 18.00 -13.18 -10.11
CA PHE A 218 18.05 -12.11 -9.11
C PHE A 218 17.64 -10.76 -9.70
N THR A 219 18.30 -10.32 -10.78
CA THR A 219 18.05 -9.00 -11.38
C THR A 219 16.63 -8.86 -11.89
N VAL A 220 16.11 -9.87 -12.59
CA VAL A 220 14.76 -9.83 -13.17
C VAL A 220 13.70 -9.90 -12.07
N SER A 221 13.82 -10.83 -11.10
CA SER A 221 12.82 -10.96 -10.05
C SER A 221 12.78 -9.73 -9.13
N LEU A 222 13.93 -9.13 -8.83
CA LEU A 222 13.98 -7.89 -8.04
C LEU A 222 13.43 -6.71 -8.83
N ALA A 223 13.76 -6.56 -10.12
CA ALA A 223 13.19 -5.50 -10.95
C ALA A 223 11.67 -5.61 -11.05
N VAL A 224 11.15 -6.81 -11.35
CA VAL A 224 9.69 -7.02 -11.42
C VAL A 224 9.02 -6.78 -10.06
N CYS A 225 9.68 -7.14 -8.95
CA CYS A 225 9.19 -6.88 -7.60
C CYS A 225 9.01 -5.37 -7.34
N ILE A 226 10.00 -4.56 -7.70
CA ILE A 226 9.96 -3.09 -7.53
C ILE A 226 8.94 -2.47 -8.52
N LEU A 227 8.89 -2.95 -9.77
CA LEU A 227 7.93 -2.49 -10.78
C LEU A 227 6.48 -2.75 -10.37
N SER A 228 6.21 -3.90 -9.75
CA SER A 228 4.85 -4.28 -9.36
C SER A 228 4.32 -3.50 -8.15
N ASN A 229 5.20 -3.13 -7.24
CA ASN A 229 4.91 -2.25 -6.09
C ASN A 229 6.22 -1.72 -5.51
N PHE A 230 6.44 -0.43 -5.60
CA PHE A 230 7.69 0.19 -5.14
C PHE A 230 7.86 0.11 -3.62
N TYR A 231 6.77 0.20 -2.86
CA TYR A 231 6.79 0.27 -1.41
C TYR A 231 7.17 -1.07 -0.75
N ILE A 232 6.50 -2.18 -1.10
CA ILE A 232 6.92 -3.51 -0.64
C ILE A 232 8.23 -3.92 -1.33
N GLY A 233 8.47 -3.46 -2.56
CA GLY A 233 9.75 -3.61 -3.27
C GLY A 233 10.92 -3.02 -2.48
N TYR A 234 10.74 -1.87 -1.84
CA TYR A 234 11.71 -1.29 -0.90
C TYR A 234 11.98 -2.24 0.28
N MET A 235 10.94 -2.80 0.89
CA MET A 235 11.10 -3.80 1.97
C MET A 235 11.84 -5.05 1.48
N VAL A 236 11.59 -5.50 0.23
CA VAL A 236 12.33 -6.62 -0.38
C VAL A 236 13.80 -6.24 -0.64
N CYS A 237 14.12 -4.99 -0.93
CA CYS A 237 15.51 -4.52 -1.00
C CYS A 237 16.21 -4.60 0.36
N ILE A 238 15.56 -4.21 1.46
CA ILE A 238 16.07 -4.40 2.83
C ILE A 238 16.28 -5.89 3.11
N PHE A 239 15.27 -6.71 2.81
CA PHE A 239 15.38 -8.17 2.94
C PHE A 239 16.57 -8.72 2.14
N THR A 240 16.76 -8.29 0.90
CA THR A 240 17.87 -8.70 0.03
C THR A 240 19.21 -8.44 0.70
N PHE A 241 19.38 -7.26 1.30
CA PHE A 241 20.60 -6.89 2.01
C PHE A 241 20.84 -7.80 3.23
N VAL A 242 19.84 -7.96 4.10
CA VAL A 242 19.98 -8.78 5.32
C VAL A 242 20.09 -10.27 4.98
N TYR A 243 19.33 -10.75 3.98
CA TYR A 243 19.37 -12.13 3.52
C TYR A 243 20.73 -12.51 2.89
N PHE A 244 21.39 -11.55 2.21
CA PHE A 244 22.75 -11.75 1.71
C PHE A 244 23.70 -12.11 2.85
N PHE A 245 23.71 -11.39 3.96
CA PHE A 245 24.55 -11.67 5.12
C PHE A 245 24.21 -13.03 5.73
N PHE A 246 22.90 -13.27 5.96
CA PHE A 246 22.45 -14.56 6.46
C PHE A 246 22.96 -15.71 5.60
N TYR A 247 22.68 -15.67 4.30
CA TYR A 247 23.04 -16.77 3.39
C TYR A 247 24.57 -16.91 3.26
N TYR A 248 25.28 -15.80 3.16
CA TYR A 248 26.75 -15.81 3.08
C TYR A 248 27.38 -16.47 4.32
N PHE A 249 26.97 -16.06 5.51
CA PHE A 249 27.54 -16.55 6.76
C PHE A 249 26.98 -17.91 7.21
N SER A 250 25.83 -18.35 6.72
CA SER A 250 25.31 -19.71 6.99
C SER A 250 26.11 -20.81 6.30
N ARG A 251 26.87 -20.49 5.25
CA ARG A 251 27.62 -21.45 4.43
C ARG A 251 28.88 -21.97 5.13
N SER A 252 29.31 -23.17 4.74
CA SER A 252 30.56 -23.76 5.22
C SER A 252 31.78 -23.03 4.66
N LYS A 253 32.81 -22.85 5.48
CA LYS A 253 34.11 -22.31 5.01
C LYS A 253 34.72 -23.09 3.84
N ARG A 254 34.45 -24.42 3.76
CA ARG A 254 34.93 -25.26 2.64
C ARG A 254 34.20 -25.00 1.31
N GLU A 255 33.02 -24.41 1.36
CA GLU A 255 32.22 -23.97 0.21
C GLU A 255 32.65 -22.60 -0.29
N ILE A 256 33.41 -21.89 0.48
CA ILE A 256 33.96 -20.56 0.21
C ILE A 256 35.33 -20.73 -0.38
N ASN A 257 35.50 -20.26 -1.59
CA ASN A 257 36.64 -20.31 -2.53
C ASN A 257 38.05 -20.31 -1.89
N PRO A 258 39.04 -20.99 -2.53
CA PRO A 258 40.45 -20.98 -2.12
C PRO A 258 41.11 -19.60 -1.96
N LEU A 259 40.53 -18.50 -2.47
CA LEU A 259 41.05 -17.13 -2.31
C LEU A 259 40.94 -16.53 -0.90
N GLY A 260 40.30 -17.23 0.02
CA GLY A 260 39.98 -16.71 1.34
C GLY A 260 38.63 -15.98 1.44
N GLU A 261 38.07 -16.03 2.65
CA GLU A 261 36.71 -15.57 2.92
C GLU A 261 36.50 -14.07 2.61
N LYS A 262 37.46 -13.20 2.94
CA LYS A 262 37.38 -11.76 2.74
C LYS A 262 37.25 -11.38 1.26
N ALA A 263 38.08 -11.92 0.41
CA ALA A 263 38.07 -11.60 -1.02
C ALA A 263 36.80 -12.13 -1.69
N HIS A 264 36.32 -13.34 -1.32
CA HIS A 264 35.07 -13.89 -1.80
C HIS A 264 33.85 -13.07 -1.33
N PHE A 265 33.86 -12.60 -0.08
CA PHE A 265 32.81 -11.75 0.48
C PHE A 265 32.66 -10.45 -0.31
N ILE A 266 33.75 -9.67 -0.44
CA ILE A 266 33.78 -8.40 -1.17
C ILE A 266 33.25 -8.58 -2.60
N ARG A 267 33.70 -9.63 -3.32
CA ARG A 267 33.23 -9.90 -4.69
C ARG A 267 31.77 -10.29 -4.74
N SER A 268 31.28 -11.02 -3.75
CA SER A 268 29.87 -11.44 -3.70
C SER A 268 28.95 -10.27 -3.41
N ILE A 269 29.30 -9.41 -2.44
CA ILE A 269 28.50 -8.23 -2.11
C ILE A 269 28.52 -7.20 -3.27
N SER A 270 29.68 -7.01 -3.92
CA SER A 270 29.78 -6.13 -5.09
C SER A 270 28.90 -6.62 -6.25
N ARG A 271 28.84 -7.95 -6.50
CA ARG A 271 27.91 -8.49 -7.51
C ARG A 271 26.45 -8.25 -7.15
N VAL A 272 26.06 -8.50 -5.90
CA VAL A 272 24.71 -8.22 -5.44
C VAL A 272 24.40 -6.75 -5.60
N GLY A 273 25.30 -5.85 -5.18
CA GLY A 273 25.12 -4.40 -5.34
C GLY A 273 24.96 -3.95 -6.79
N ILE A 274 25.84 -4.43 -7.70
CA ILE A 274 25.77 -4.09 -9.14
C ILE A 274 24.44 -4.54 -9.75
N PHE A 275 24.04 -5.81 -9.52
CA PHE A 275 22.83 -6.33 -10.11
C PHE A 275 21.55 -5.83 -9.43
N SER A 276 21.61 -5.40 -8.17
CA SER A 276 20.54 -4.61 -7.52
C SER A 276 20.41 -3.23 -8.16
N ALA A 277 21.53 -2.53 -8.39
CA ALA A 277 21.51 -1.23 -9.05
C ALA A 277 20.90 -1.30 -10.48
N ILE A 278 21.24 -2.35 -11.24
CA ILE A 278 20.62 -2.59 -12.55
C ILE A 278 19.11 -2.88 -12.41
N ALA A 279 18.67 -3.63 -11.40
CA ALA A 279 17.26 -3.90 -11.16
C ALA A 279 16.51 -2.61 -10.80
N VAL A 280 17.06 -1.79 -9.93
CA VAL A 280 16.52 -0.46 -9.57
C VAL A 280 16.47 0.46 -10.80
N ALA A 281 17.53 0.50 -11.61
CA ALA A 281 17.55 1.27 -12.84
C ALA A 281 16.46 0.84 -13.82
N ILE A 282 16.23 -0.47 -14.00
CA ILE A 282 15.14 -1.01 -14.85
C ILE A 282 13.77 -0.56 -14.31
N SER A 283 13.64 -0.35 -13.01
CA SER A 283 12.38 0.05 -12.36
C SER A 283 12.19 1.57 -12.29
N ALA A 284 13.10 2.37 -12.83
CA ALA A 284 13.09 3.83 -12.70
C ALA A 284 11.83 4.47 -13.33
N CYS A 285 11.24 3.85 -14.37
CA CYS A 285 10.01 4.32 -14.99
C CYS A 285 8.78 4.31 -14.06
N ILE A 286 8.82 3.55 -12.97
CA ILE A 286 7.80 3.55 -11.92
C ILE A 286 8.30 4.32 -10.68
N LEU A 287 9.59 4.17 -10.36
CA LEU A 287 10.16 4.80 -9.16
C LEU A 287 10.20 6.32 -9.21
N LEU A 288 10.56 6.92 -10.35
CA LEU A 288 10.67 8.38 -10.42
C LEU A 288 9.29 9.06 -10.39
N PRO A 289 8.25 8.60 -11.11
CA PRO A 289 6.90 9.12 -10.90
C PRO A 289 6.39 8.93 -9.49
N ALA A 290 6.63 7.75 -8.87
CA ALA A 290 6.25 7.52 -7.49
C ALA A 290 6.94 8.49 -6.51
N LEU A 291 8.24 8.75 -6.70
CA LEU A 291 8.98 9.74 -5.90
C LEU A 291 8.45 11.16 -6.11
N TYR A 292 8.11 11.52 -7.34
CA TYR A 292 7.49 12.81 -7.67
C TYR A 292 6.16 12.97 -6.95
N SER A 293 5.27 11.98 -7.05
CA SER A 293 3.98 11.96 -6.37
C SER A 293 4.11 12.11 -4.83
N LEU A 294 5.14 11.51 -4.24
CA LEU A 294 5.38 11.65 -2.79
C LEU A 294 5.85 13.06 -2.37
N THR A 295 6.23 13.94 -3.32
CA THR A 295 6.58 15.34 -2.99
C THR A 295 5.35 16.22 -2.76
N PHE A 296 4.15 15.80 -3.19
CA PHE A 296 2.91 16.55 -3.03
C PHE A 296 2.31 16.48 -1.61
N GLY A 297 3.02 15.95 -0.64
CA GLY A 297 2.65 16.30 0.68
C GLY A 297 2.09 15.28 1.63
N LYS A 298 2.77 14.21 1.89
CA LYS A 298 2.53 13.44 3.12
C LYS A 298 3.59 13.65 4.21
N ASN A 299 4.33 14.71 4.17
CA ASN A 299 5.37 14.98 5.19
C ASN A 299 4.78 15.22 6.60
N THR A 300 3.46 15.45 6.71
CA THR A 300 2.78 15.83 7.95
C THR A 300 1.92 14.73 8.59
N PHE A 301 1.89 13.49 8.08
CA PHE A 301 0.99 12.45 8.62
C PHE A 301 1.31 12.00 10.05
N SER A 302 2.52 12.17 10.51
CA SER A 302 2.90 12.05 11.92
C SER A 302 4.31 12.59 12.10
N ASP A 303 4.53 13.38 13.13
CA ASP A 303 5.87 13.53 13.70
C ASP A 303 6.30 12.19 14.28
N PRO A 304 7.11 11.40 13.56
CA PRO A 304 7.47 10.09 14.06
C PRO A 304 8.41 10.27 15.25
N ASN A 305 8.02 9.76 16.39
CA ASN A 305 8.94 9.68 17.52
C ASN A 305 10.04 8.66 17.19
N TYR A 306 11.25 9.14 16.89
CA TYR A 306 12.40 8.31 16.54
C TYR A 306 13.09 7.67 17.75
N PHE A 307 12.66 7.92 18.98
CA PHE A 307 13.18 7.21 20.14
C PHE A 307 12.71 5.75 20.13
N PRO A 308 13.63 4.78 20.33
CA PRO A 308 13.27 3.38 20.41
C PRO A 308 12.29 3.13 21.55
N SER A 309 11.12 2.63 21.24
CA SER A 309 10.12 2.17 22.19
C SER A 309 9.71 0.75 21.88
N GLN A 310 9.35 0.00 22.94
CA GLN A 310 8.77 -1.32 22.79
C GLN A 310 7.32 -1.17 22.35
N LYS A 311 6.88 -1.97 21.36
CA LYS A 311 5.53 -1.89 20.79
C LYS A 311 4.55 -2.87 21.45
N PHE A 312 5.02 -4.05 21.89
CA PHE A 312 4.21 -5.10 22.52
C PHE A 312 5.08 -6.05 23.35
N ASP A 313 4.49 -6.88 24.16
CA ASP A 313 5.22 -7.87 24.95
C ASP A 313 5.69 -9.06 24.10
N PHE A 314 6.87 -9.65 24.42
CA PHE A 314 7.41 -10.75 23.63
C PHE A 314 6.54 -12.01 23.62
N LEU A 315 5.69 -12.19 24.62
CA LEU A 315 4.77 -13.32 24.67
C LEU A 315 3.63 -13.18 23.66
N ASP A 316 3.25 -11.95 23.28
CA ASP A 316 2.27 -11.68 22.23
C ASP A 316 2.76 -12.22 20.89
N LEU A 317 4.05 -12.08 20.60
CA LEU A 317 4.63 -12.68 19.39
C LEU A 317 4.56 -14.21 19.38
N VAL A 318 4.58 -14.86 20.54
CA VAL A 318 4.43 -16.30 20.65
C VAL A 318 2.99 -16.73 20.43
N SER A 319 2.00 -15.96 20.90
CA SER A 319 0.58 -16.23 20.63
C SER A 319 0.27 -16.21 19.15
N MET A 320 0.92 -15.31 18.37
CA MET A 320 0.76 -15.17 16.92
C MET A 320 1.30 -16.33 16.09
N LEU A 321 1.84 -17.38 16.70
CA LEU A 321 2.28 -18.60 16.01
C LEU A 321 1.19 -19.68 15.89
N TYR A 322 0.06 -19.52 16.55
CA TYR A 322 -1.01 -20.53 16.61
C TYR A 322 -2.16 -20.23 15.65
N PRO A 323 -2.94 -21.23 15.20
CA PRO A 323 -4.09 -21.01 14.31
C PRO A 323 -5.18 -20.18 15.00
N GLY A 324 -5.79 -19.28 14.25
CA GLY A 324 -6.80 -18.35 14.77
C GLY A 324 -6.22 -17.20 15.59
N SER A 325 -4.91 -16.97 15.51
CA SER A 325 -4.21 -15.86 16.19
C SER A 325 -4.33 -14.55 15.41
N TYR A 326 -5.51 -14.22 14.91
CA TYR A 326 -5.80 -12.88 14.41
C TYR A 326 -5.93 -11.93 15.62
N ASP A 327 -5.32 -10.77 15.53
CA ASP A 327 -5.49 -9.68 16.49
C ASP A 327 -6.34 -8.58 15.85
N THR A 328 -5.70 -7.60 15.22
CA THR A 328 -6.39 -6.56 14.44
C THR A 328 -5.50 -6.08 13.29
N VAL A 329 -6.11 -5.46 12.30
CA VAL A 329 -5.41 -4.74 11.22
C VAL A 329 -5.23 -3.25 11.54
N ARG A 330 -5.73 -2.79 12.68
CA ARG A 330 -5.63 -1.43 13.19
C ARG A 330 -4.19 -1.10 13.65
N PRO A 331 -3.89 0.16 14.04
CA PRO A 331 -2.54 0.59 14.42
C PRO A 331 -1.89 -0.18 15.57
N GLU A 332 -2.68 -0.77 16.48
CA GLU A 332 -2.24 -1.59 17.61
C GLU A 332 -1.93 -3.04 17.25
N GLY A 333 -2.36 -3.50 16.06
CA GLY A 333 -2.30 -4.90 15.66
C GLY A 333 -0.91 -5.53 15.64
N LEU A 334 -0.86 -6.85 15.89
CA LEU A 334 0.35 -7.68 15.99
C LEU A 334 0.79 -8.27 14.64
N PRO A 335 2.07 -8.70 14.51
CA PRO A 335 2.58 -9.25 13.25
C PRO A 335 1.97 -10.61 12.91
N LEU A 336 1.42 -10.76 11.72
CA LEU A 336 0.84 -11.99 11.18
C LEU A 336 1.94 -12.99 10.77
N ILE A 337 2.35 -13.87 11.69
CA ILE A 337 3.48 -14.80 11.49
C ILE A 337 3.11 -16.28 11.55
N TYR A 338 1.83 -16.63 11.81
CA TYR A 338 1.40 -18.01 11.72
C TYR A 338 1.59 -18.55 10.29
N CYS A 339 2.21 -19.70 10.17
CA CYS A 339 2.44 -20.40 8.91
C CYS A 339 2.31 -21.93 9.05
N GLY A 340 1.39 -22.38 9.93
CA GLY A 340 1.11 -23.76 10.25
C GLY A 340 1.88 -24.26 11.48
N LEU A 341 1.22 -25.03 12.35
CA LEU A 341 1.81 -25.61 13.56
C LEU A 341 3.07 -26.47 13.31
N PRO A 342 3.25 -27.16 12.16
CA PRO A 342 4.51 -27.82 11.88
C PRO A 342 5.73 -26.86 11.92
N ALA A 343 5.55 -25.56 11.66
CA ALA A 343 6.61 -24.58 11.77
C ALA A 343 7.11 -24.45 13.23
N ILE A 344 6.20 -24.43 14.21
CA ILE A 344 6.51 -24.39 15.65
C ILE A 344 7.30 -25.64 16.05
N ILE A 345 7.02 -26.79 15.45
CA ILE A 345 7.71 -28.05 15.74
C ILE A 345 9.10 -28.07 15.11
N PHE A 346 9.23 -27.67 13.84
CA PHE A 346 10.47 -27.78 13.07
C PHE A 346 11.50 -26.71 13.44
N LEU A 347 11.07 -25.50 13.82
CA LEU A 347 11.99 -24.41 14.16
C LEU A 347 12.91 -24.78 15.36
N PRO A 348 12.41 -25.25 16.54
CA PRO A 348 13.26 -25.70 17.62
C PRO A 348 14.12 -26.92 17.22
N LEU A 349 13.56 -27.83 16.42
CA LEU A 349 14.31 -28.99 15.92
C LEU A 349 15.52 -28.60 15.10
N PHE A 350 15.47 -27.52 14.32
CA PHE A 350 16.62 -27.00 13.59
C PHE A 350 17.76 -26.64 14.53
N PHE A 351 17.48 -25.94 15.62
CA PHE A 351 18.49 -25.51 16.58
C PHE A 351 19.04 -26.66 17.44
N ILE A 352 18.20 -27.63 17.82
CA ILE A 352 18.58 -28.78 18.65
C ILE A 352 19.36 -29.83 17.82
N SER A 353 19.00 -30.04 16.57
CA SER A 353 19.54 -31.10 15.71
C SER A 353 21.04 -30.96 15.47
N LYS A 354 21.77 -32.07 15.55
CA LYS A 354 23.22 -32.13 15.27
C LYS A 354 23.55 -32.12 13.76
N HIS A 355 22.54 -32.24 12.90
CA HIS A 355 22.71 -32.31 11.45
C HIS A 355 22.99 -30.94 10.80
N PHE A 356 22.73 -29.84 11.52
CA PHE A 356 23.01 -28.49 11.07
C PHE A 356 24.25 -27.93 11.74
N LYS A 357 25.08 -27.23 10.95
CA LYS A 357 26.34 -26.66 11.41
C LYS A 357 26.08 -25.49 12.39
N THR A 358 26.93 -25.33 13.38
CA THR A 358 26.84 -24.24 14.37
C THR A 358 26.83 -22.87 13.66
N ARG A 359 27.64 -22.68 12.63
CA ARG A 359 27.67 -21.44 11.83
C ARG A 359 26.31 -21.13 11.20
N GLU A 360 25.62 -22.12 10.65
CA GLU A 360 24.29 -21.97 10.06
C GLU A 360 23.24 -21.64 11.13
N LYS A 361 23.29 -22.31 12.28
CA LYS A 361 22.39 -22.03 13.41
C LYS A 361 22.56 -20.61 13.96
N ILE A 362 23.81 -20.16 14.15
CA ILE A 362 24.10 -18.80 14.60
C ILE A 362 23.58 -17.77 13.59
N ALA A 363 23.89 -17.95 12.31
CA ALA A 363 23.41 -17.05 11.26
C ALA A 363 21.87 -17.00 11.21
N SER A 364 21.21 -18.17 11.34
CA SER A 364 19.75 -18.27 11.39
C SER A 364 19.16 -17.61 12.64
N GLY A 365 19.81 -17.77 13.79
CA GLY A 365 19.39 -17.12 15.05
C GLY A 365 19.51 -15.60 14.97
N ILE A 366 20.60 -15.08 14.43
CA ILE A 366 20.79 -13.63 14.21
C ILE A 366 19.74 -13.09 13.25
N PHE A 367 19.46 -13.81 12.16
CA PHE A 367 18.44 -13.39 11.18
C PHE A 367 17.03 -13.39 11.79
N ALA A 368 16.66 -14.42 12.55
CA ALA A 368 15.39 -14.45 13.28
C ALA A 368 15.29 -13.34 14.32
N LEU A 369 16.35 -13.09 15.09
CA LEU A 369 16.42 -12.01 16.07
C LEU A 369 16.26 -10.65 15.42
N PHE A 370 16.84 -10.42 14.22
CA PHE A 370 16.64 -9.18 13.48
C PHE A 370 15.14 -8.92 13.22
N PHE A 371 14.36 -9.93 12.81
CA PHE A 371 12.92 -9.77 12.61
C PHE A 371 12.16 -9.55 13.93
N VAL A 372 12.52 -10.25 14.98
CA VAL A 372 11.91 -10.04 16.32
C VAL A 372 12.13 -8.62 16.80
N LEU A 373 13.35 -8.09 16.62
CA LEU A 373 13.65 -6.69 16.92
C LEU A 373 12.94 -5.72 15.98
N SER A 374 12.80 -6.07 14.70
CA SER A 374 12.06 -5.25 13.73
C SER A 374 10.58 -5.13 14.09
N PHE A 375 9.96 -6.18 14.61
CA PHE A 375 8.56 -6.12 15.02
C PHE A 375 8.37 -5.35 16.33
N ASN A 376 9.29 -5.48 17.28
CA ASN A 376 9.08 -4.98 18.63
C ASN A 376 9.64 -3.57 18.89
N LEU A 377 10.65 -3.13 18.14
CA LEU A 377 11.24 -1.81 18.30
C LEU A 377 10.68 -0.82 17.27
N SER A 378 10.03 0.24 17.75
CA SER A 378 9.38 1.26 16.92
C SER A 378 10.29 1.84 15.83
N THR A 379 11.52 2.22 16.16
CA THR A 379 12.48 2.80 15.21
C THR A 379 12.89 1.81 14.11
N VAL A 380 13.05 0.53 14.46
CA VAL A 380 13.43 -0.50 13.48
C VAL A 380 12.25 -0.86 12.59
N ASP A 381 11.03 -0.87 13.12
CA ASP A 381 9.81 -1.02 12.34
C ASP A 381 9.64 0.13 11.35
N MET A 382 9.80 1.39 11.78
CA MET A 382 9.74 2.56 10.90
C MET A 382 10.77 2.49 9.75
N PHE A 383 11.96 1.93 9.98
CA PHE A 383 12.95 1.75 8.90
C PHE A 383 12.41 0.91 7.74
N TRP A 384 11.59 -0.12 8.00
CA TRP A 384 10.91 -0.88 6.95
C TRP A 384 9.88 -0.05 6.18
N HIS A 385 9.34 0.98 6.81
CA HIS A 385 8.29 1.86 6.26
C HIS A 385 8.82 3.19 5.70
N GLY A 386 10.14 3.29 5.41
CA GLY A 386 10.75 4.51 4.88
C GLY A 386 10.81 5.63 5.91
N MET A 387 10.98 5.28 7.19
CA MET A 387 11.00 6.20 8.34
C MET A 387 9.65 6.85 8.66
N GLN A 388 8.54 6.33 8.12
CA GLN A 388 7.17 6.75 8.44
C GLN A 388 6.50 5.74 9.37
N LYS A 389 5.60 6.20 10.24
CA LYS A 389 4.76 5.31 11.04
C LYS A 389 3.58 4.83 10.17
N PRO A 390 3.37 3.51 9.99
CA PRO A 390 2.17 3.04 9.30
C PRO A 390 0.93 3.40 10.12
N ASN A 391 -0.10 3.85 9.43
CA ASN A 391 -1.35 4.25 10.08
C ASN A 391 -2.21 3.02 10.45
N TRP A 392 -2.31 2.07 9.51
CA TRP A 392 -3.01 0.79 9.65
C TRP A 392 -2.17 -0.30 8.99
N LEU A 393 -2.56 -1.58 9.14
CA LEU A 393 -1.94 -2.72 8.47
C LEU A 393 -0.44 -2.83 8.77
N ASN A 394 -0.11 -2.95 10.06
CA ASN A 394 1.26 -3.02 10.56
C ASN A 394 2.03 -4.23 10.02
N TYR A 395 3.36 -4.19 10.15
CA TYR A 395 4.26 -5.33 9.85
C TYR A 395 4.08 -5.93 8.45
N ARG A 396 3.94 -5.07 7.44
CA ARG A 396 3.74 -5.45 6.03
C ARG A 396 4.81 -6.38 5.48
N TYR A 397 5.93 -6.54 6.19
CA TYR A 397 7.08 -7.40 5.87
C TYR A 397 7.07 -8.76 6.62
N SER A 398 6.05 -9.10 7.42
CA SER A 398 6.05 -10.32 8.26
C SER A 398 6.08 -11.63 7.46
N PHE A 399 5.58 -11.62 6.21
CA PHE A 399 5.69 -12.78 5.29
C PHE A 399 7.13 -13.22 5.02
N MET A 400 8.10 -12.31 5.17
CA MET A 400 9.53 -12.62 4.99
C MET A 400 10.06 -13.53 6.09
N LEU A 401 9.56 -13.35 7.33
CA LEU A 401 9.86 -14.27 8.44
C LEU A 401 9.18 -15.62 8.22
N CYS A 402 7.92 -15.66 7.76
CA CYS A 402 7.22 -16.89 7.40
C CYS A 402 8.01 -17.69 6.33
N PHE A 403 8.45 -17.02 5.27
CA PHE A 403 9.34 -17.61 4.26
C PHE A 403 10.56 -18.26 4.89
N PHE A 404 11.26 -17.54 5.75
CA PHE A 404 12.48 -18.00 6.39
C PHE A 404 12.24 -19.20 7.31
N ILE A 405 11.25 -19.14 8.18
CA ILE A 405 10.88 -20.24 9.10
C ILE A 405 10.56 -21.52 8.30
N LEU A 406 9.79 -21.39 7.23
CA LEU A 406 9.40 -22.53 6.40
C LEU A 406 10.58 -23.13 5.63
N VAL A 407 11.55 -22.33 5.20
CA VAL A 407 12.79 -22.82 4.61
C VAL A 407 13.59 -23.65 5.61
N LEU A 408 13.72 -23.19 6.86
CA LEU A 408 14.36 -23.96 7.93
C LEU A 408 13.58 -25.24 8.24
N GLY A 409 12.25 -25.16 8.35
CA GLY A 409 11.36 -26.31 8.54
C GLY A 409 11.51 -27.37 7.46
N CYS A 410 11.61 -26.95 6.20
CA CYS A 410 11.82 -27.85 5.07
C CYS A 410 13.19 -28.56 5.14
N LYS A 411 14.27 -27.86 5.56
CA LYS A 411 15.58 -28.48 5.80
C LYS A 411 15.52 -29.54 6.91
N VAL A 412 14.80 -29.26 7.99
CA VAL A 412 14.60 -30.23 9.10
C VAL A 412 13.81 -31.44 8.60
N PHE A 413 12.74 -31.21 7.82
CA PHE A 413 11.92 -32.30 7.30
C PHE A 413 12.68 -33.20 6.33
N ASP A 414 13.66 -32.69 5.60
CA ASP A 414 14.57 -33.53 4.77
C ASP A 414 15.31 -34.56 5.63
N LYS A 415 15.76 -34.16 6.81
CA LYS A 415 16.47 -35.00 7.79
C LYS A 415 15.55 -35.66 8.81
N ILE A 416 14.24 -35.70 8.60
CA ILE A 416 13.24 -36.13 9.57
C ILE A 416 13.48 -37.56 10.11
N LYS A 417 14.04 -38.46 9.29
CA LYS A 417 14.36 -39.84 9.70
C LYS A 417 15.49 -39.96 10.70
N GLU A 418 16.34 -38.97 10.78
CA GLU A 418 17.51 -38.88 11.64
C GLU A 418 17.15 -38.23 12.99
N ILE A 419 15.91 -37.77 13.15
CA ILE A 419 15.40 -37.09 14.34
C ILE A 419 14.74 -38.11 15.28
N ASN A 420 14.96 -37.91 16.60
CA ASN A 420 14.35 -38.75 17.59
C ASN A 420 12.87 -38.36 17.80
N TYR A 421 11.95 -39.30 17.58
CA TYR A 421 10.49 -39.05 17.75
C TYR A 421 10.13 -38.57 19.14
N LYS A 422 10.88 -38.95 20.22
CA LYS A 422 10.67 -38.47 21.59
C LYS A 422 10.91 -36.97 21.71
N THR A 423 11.86 -36.43 20.95
CA THR A 423 12.13 -34.99 20.89
C THR A 423 10.94 -34.24 20.23
N VAL A 424 10.37 -34.82 19.17
CA VAL A 424 9.17 -34.28 18.53
C VAL A 424 8.01 -34.24 19.53
N LEU A 425 7.76 -35.35 20.21
CA LEU A 425 6.71 -35.42 21.23
C LEU A 425 6.92 -34.38 22.36
N GLY A 426 8.17 -34.23 22.83
CA GLY A 426 8.51 -33.23 23.85
C GLY A 426 8.27 -31.79 23.40
N ILE A 427 8.58 -31.47 22.13
CA ILE A 427 8.31 -30.13 21.56
C ILE A 427 6.81 -29.88 21.38
N CYS A 428 6.04 -30.86 20.89
CA CYS A 428 4.58 -30.73 20.78
C CYS A 428 3.94 -30.54 22.17
N ALA A 429 4.40 -31.28 23.17
CA ALA A 429 3.91 -31.12 24.56
C ALA A 429 4.29 -29.73 25.13
N ALA A 430 5.50 -29.26 24.87
CA ALA A 430 5.94 -27.92 25.27
C ALA A 430 5.12 -26.83 24.61
N ALA A 431 4.86 -26.94 23.28
CA ALA A 431 4.03 -25.98 22.53
C ALA A 431 2.60 -25.94 23.07
N ALA A 432 1.98 -27.11 23.34
CA ALA A 432 0.68 -27.18 23.97
C ALA A 432 0.69 -26.61 25.40
N GLY A 433 1.74 -26.88 26.18
CA GLY A 433 1.91 -26.32 27.53
C GLY A 433 2.06 -24.79 27.53
N ILE A 434 2.82 -24.22 26.59
CA ILE A 434 2.95 -22.76 26.42
C ILE A 434 1.58 -22.14 26.10
N LEU A 435 0.83 -22.72 25.17
CA LEU A 435 -0.51 -22.21 24.81
C LEU A 435 -1.48 -22.25 26.01
N ILE A 436 -1.47 -23.31 26.80
CA ILE A 436 -2.29 -23.43 28.02
C ILE A 436 -1.87 -22.39 29.08
N ILE A 437 -0.55 -22.11 29.20
CA ILE A 437 -0.05 -21.06 30.09
C ILE A 437 -0.49 -19.68 29.62
N LEU A 438 -0.35 -19.36 28.35
CA LEU A 438 -0.81 -18.10 27.77
C LEU A 438 -2.30 -17.89 28.02
N GLN A 439 -3.12 -18.92 27.78
CA GLN A 439 -4.55 -18.87 28.07
C GLN A 439 -4.82 -18.63 29.59
N LYS A 440 -4.09 -19.31 30.48
CA LYS A 440 -4.27 -19.14 31.92
C LYS A 440 -3.84 -17.78 32.44
N LEU A 441 -2.91 -17.11 31.74
CA LEU A 441 -2.47 -15.75 32.02
C LEU A 441 -3.42 -14.68 31.49
N GLU A 442 -4.51 -15.13 30.83
CA GLU A 442 -5.53 -14.24 30.26
C GLU A 442 -4.92 -13.21 29.27
N TYR A 443 -3.97 -13.67 28.45
CA TYR A 443 -3.42 -12.85 27.40
C TYR A 443 -4.50 -12.50 26.37
N ASP A 444 -4.73 -11.23 26.12
CA ASP A 444 -5.78 -10.70 25.23
C ASP A 444 -5.72 -11.30 23.81
N ASN A 445 -4.50 -11.60 23.34
CA ASN A 445 -4.25 -12.11 21.98
C ASN A 445 -4.20 -13.65 21.90
N VAL A 446 -4.64 -14.36 22.91
CA VAL A 446 -4.78 -15.81 22.84
C VAL A 446 -6.10 -16.13 22.15
N PRO A 447 -6.08 -16.97 21.08
CA PRO A 447 -7.31 -17.36 20.39
C PRO A 447 -8.35 -17.92 21.35
N ASP A 448 -9.60 -17.83 20.96
CA ASP A 448 -10.74 -18.41 21.66
C ASP A 448 -10.47 -19.83 22.19
N PHE A 449 -11.14 -20.21 23.27
CA PHE A 449 -11.03 -21.52 23.89
C PHE A 449 -11.13 -22.69 22.88
N ALA A 450 -12.00 -22.56 21.88
CA ALA A 450 -12.12 -23.53 20.79
C ALA A 450 -10.83 -23.64 19.98
N CYS A 451 -10.15 -22.51 19.68
CA CYS A 451 -8.90 -22.48 18.92
C CYS A 451 -7.74 -23.08 19.73
N VAL A 452 -7.73 -22.91 21.06
CA VAL A 452 -6.75 -23.56 21.94
C VAL A 452 -6.88 -25.09 21.88
N TRP A 453 -8.10 -25.62 22.00
CA TRP A 453 -8.33 -27.05 21.89
C TRP A 453 -8.04 -27.60 20.50
N LEU A 454 -8.38 -26.86 19.46
CA LEU A 454 -8.07 -27.20 18.09
C LEU A 454 -6.54 -27.29 17.88
N SER A 455 -5.81 -26.29 18.38
CA SER A 455 -4.34 -26.28 18.33
C SER A 455 -3.72 -27.48 19.03
N ILE A 456 -4.21 -27.83 20.23
CA ILE A 456 -3.78 -29.00 20.98
C ILE A 456 -4.09 -30.31 20.22
N ALA A 457 -5.27 -30.39 19.59
CA ALA A 457 -5.65 -31.55 18.78
C ALA A 457 -4.72 -31.71 17.57
N PHE A 458 -4.43 -30.62 16.82
CA PHE A 458 -3.48 -30.66 15.71
C PHE A 458 -2.06 -30.99 16.17
N LEU A 459 -1.58 -30.45 17.30
CA LEU A 459 -0.28 -30.80 17.86
C LEU A 459 -0.20 -32.28 18.21
N ALA A 460 -1.28 -32.87 18.74
CA ALA A 460 -1.37 -34.31 19.00
C ALA A 460 -1.32 -35.11 17.68
N ILE A 461 -2.09 -34.70 16.65
CA ILE A 461 -2.08 -35.32 15.32
C ILE A 461 -0.66 -35.26 14.73
N TYR A 462 0.01 -34.07 14.79
CA TYR A 462 1.38 -33.91 14.28
C TYR A 462 2.39 -34.71 15.06
N SER A 463 2.26 -34.81 16.38
CA SER A 463 3.15 -35.66 17.19
C SER A 463 3.13 -37.13 16.72
N VAL A 464 1.93 -37.63 16.40
CA VAL A 464 1.75 -39.00 15.86
C VAL A 464 2.18 -39.06 14.40
N GLY A 465 1.72 -38.18 13.53
CA GLY A 465 1.99 -38.17 12.09
C GLY A 465 3.48 -38.05 11.76
N ILE A 466 4.19 -37.12 12.42
CA ILE A 466 5.64 -36.94 12.26
C ILE A 466 6.39 -38.17 12.82
N SER A 467 5.96 -38.72 13.97
CA SER A 467 6.56 -39.92 14.54
C SER A 467 6.37 -41.15 13.62
N LEU A 468 5.23 -41.27 12.99
CA LEU A 468 4.97 -42.28 11.96
C LEU A 468 5.85 -42.07 10.75
N THR A 469 6.03 -40.81 10.29
CA THR A 469 6.89 -40.48 9.14
C THR A 469 8.37 -40.82 9.43
N ILE A 470 8.83 -40.59 10.65
CA ILE A 470 10.16 -41.00 11.12
C ILE A 470 10.36 -42.51 11.01
N LYS A 471 9.37 -43.30 11.46
CA LYS A 471 9.43 -44.77 11.50
C LYS A 471 9.04 -45.47 10.20
N SER A 472 8.30 -44.78 9.32
CA SER A 472 7.75 -45.37 8.09
C SER A 472 8.84 -45.73 7.07
N ARG A 473 8.67 -46.89 6.40
CA ARG A 473 9.41 -47.24 5.21
C ARG A 473 8.99 -46.43 3.96
N PHE A 474 7.75 -45.97 3.95
CA PHE A 474 7.12 -45.23 2.83
C PHE A 474 7.06 -43.73 3.14
N LYS A 475 8.24 -43.07 3.03
CA LYS A 475 8.37 -41.62 3.36
C LYS A 475 7.37 -40.75 2.57
N ILE A 476 7.16 -41.05 1.30
CA ILE A 476 6.27 -40.24 0.43
C ILE A 476 4.81 -40.37 0.89
N THR A 477 4.31 -41.59 1.09
CA THR A 477 2.93 -41.84 1.51
C THR A 477 2.63 -41.24 2.89
N SER A 478 3.52 -41.44 3.86
CA SER A 478 3.35 -40.84 5.19
C SER A 478 3.37 -39.31 5.15
N THR A 479 4.19 -38.72 4.25
CA THR A 479 4.19 -37.26 4.03
C THR A 479 2.89 -36.79 3.38
N MET A 480 2.33 -37.54 2.42
CA MET A 480 1.04 -37.19 1.82
C MET A 480 -0.09 -37.16 2.84
N ILE A 481 -0.12 -38.16 3.75
CA ILE A 481 -1.11 -38.18 4.84
C ILE A 481 -0.92 -36.95 5.75
N LEU A 482 0.31 -36.66 6.12
CA LEU A 482 0.63 -35.48 6.94
C LEU A 482 0.21 -34.20 6.22
N SER A 483 0.42 -34.09 4.90
CA SER A 483 0.03 -32.92 4.09
C SER A 483 -1.48 -32.70 4.08
N VAL A 484 -2.30 -33.74 4.13
CA VAL A 484 -3.76 -33.60 4.21
C VAL A 484 -4.16 -32.92 5.53
N PHE A 485 -3.56 -33.33 6.65
CA PHE A 485 -3.83 -32.67 7.94
C PHE A 485 -3.33 -31.22 7.96
N VAL A 486 -2.18 -30.93 7.34
CA VAL A 486 -1.69 -29.56 7.20
C VAL A 486 -2.63 -28.72 6.35
N CYS A 487 -3.12 -29.24 5.23
CA CYS A 487 -4.11 -28.52 4.40
C CYS A 487 -5.43 -28.29 5.15
N LEU A 488 -5.87 -29.26 5.96
CA LEU A 488 -7.07 -29.09 6.81
C LEU A 488 -6.86 -28.03 7.89
N GLU A 489 -5.70 -28.05 8.57
CA GLU A 489 -5.34 -27.00 9.52
C GLU A 489 -5.33 -25.62 8.88
N LEU A 490 -4.68 -25.46 7.71
CA LEU A 490 -4.59 -24.19 7.01
C LEU A 490 -5.97 -23.69 6.52
N PHE A 491 -6.84 -24.61 6.11
CA PHE A 491 -8.23 -24.28 5.77
C PHE A 491 -8.97 -23.72 7.00
N VAL A 492 -8.90 -24.43 8.14
CA VAL A 492 -9.59 -24.00 9.37
C VAL A 492 -8.99 -22.69 9.92
N ALA A 493 -7.66 -22.57 9.96
CA ALA A 493 -7.00 -21.35 10.39
C ALA A 493 -7.32 -20.16 9.49
N GLY A 494 -7.38 -20.38 8.17
CA GLY A 494 -7.75 -19.34 7.21
C GLY A 494 -9.19 -18.89 7.38
N LEU A 495 -10.11 -19.83 7.62
CA LEU A 495 -11.51 -19.51 7.89
C LEU A 495 -11.67 -18.70 9.17
N LEU A 496 -11.02 -19.13 10.26
CA LEU A 496 -11.04 -18.40 11.55
C LEU A 496 -10.50 -16.98 11.42
N ASN A 497 -9.37 -16.82 10.71
CA ASN A 497 -8.77 -15.50 10.51
C ASN A 497 -9.65 -14.55 9.68
N LEU A 498 -10.37 -15.05 8.66
CA LEU A 498 -11.27 -14.20 7.87
C LEU A 498 -12.59 -13.91 8.59
N VAL A 499 -13.09 -14.82 9.42
CA VAL A 499 -14.22 -14.52 10.31
C VAL A 499 -13.84 -13.43 11.30
N ALA A 500 -12.67 -13.55 11.95
CA ALA A 500 -12.19 -12.52 12.87
C ALA A 500 -11.91 -11.17 12.17
N LEU A 501 -11.45 -11.20 10.91
CA LEU A 501 -11.30 -9.98 10.10
C LEU A 501 -12.66 -9.33 9.79
N ASP A 502 -13.69 -10.13 9.49
CA ASP A 502 -15.05 -9.62 9.24
C ASP A 502 -15.67 -9.01 10.50
N ASP A 503 -15.44 -9.62 11.67
CA ASP A 503 -15.87 -9.10 12.96
C ASP A 503 -15.16 -7.77 13.32
N ASP A 504 -13.88 -7.61 12.94
CA ASP A 504 -13.09 -6.39 13.23
C ASP A 504 -13.42 -5.22 12.27
N VAL A 505 -13.51 -5.49 10.95
CA VAL A 505 -13.55 -4.43 9.92
C VAL A 505 -14.62 -4.61 8.85
N VAL A 506 -15.54 -5.47 9.05
CA VAL A 506 -16.72 -5.77 8.23
C VAL A 506 -16.45 -5.93 6.72
N ILE A 507 -16.67 -7.11 6.21
CA ILE A 507 -16.64 -7.40 4.77
C ILE A 507 -17.95 -6.91 4.13
N SER A 508 -17.88 -6.12 3.08
CA SER A 508 -19.04 -5.59 2.38
C SER A 508 -19.82 -6.68 1.63
N SER A 509 -21.14 -6.54 1.54
CA SER A 509 -21.95 -7.44 0.72
C SER A 509 -21.71 -7.17 -0.78
N TYR A 510 -21.94 -8.20 -1.60
CA TYR A 510 -21.89 -8.10 -3.06
C TYR A 510 -22.91 -7.09 -3.59
N THR A 511 -24.14 -7.17 -3.08
CA THR A 511 -25.25 -6.28 -3.45
C THR A 511 -25.00 -4.81 -3.08
N SER A 512 -24.27 -4.53 -1.99
CA SER A 512 -23.96 -3.14 -1.59
C SER A 512 -23.16 -2.37 -2.65
N TYR A 513 -22.28 -3.04 -3.37
CA TYR A 513 -21.51 -2.41 -4.45
C TYR A 513 -22.38 -2.24 -5.70
N HIS A 514 -23.02 -3.32 -6.13
CA HIS A 514 -23.78 -3.36 -7.37
C HIS A 514 -25.02 -2.48 -7.32
N ASN A 515 -25.79 -2.50 -6.23
CA ASN A 515 -26.99 -1.65 -6.12
C ASN A 515 -26.66 -0.16 -6.25
N PHE A 516 -25.48 0.26 -5.77
CA PHE A 516 -25.12 1.66 -5.88
C PHE A 516 -24.54 1.99 -7.28
N ILE A 517 -23.53 1.25 -7.74
CA ILE A 517 -22.85 1.57 -8.99
C ILE A 517 -23.79 1.35 -10.19
N ASP A 518 -24.46 0.19 -10.23
CA ASP A 518 -25.35 -0.15 -11.36
C ASP A 518 -26.64 0.69 -11.33
N GLY A 519 -27.04 1.21 -10.15
CA GLY A 519 -28.23 2.08 -10.01
C GLY A 519 -27.99 3.51 -10.49
N ILE A 520 -26.81 4.09 -10.24
CA ILE A 520 -26.54 5.48 -10.63
C ILE A 520 -25.89 5.61 -12.03
N GLN A 521 -25.22 4.55 -12.52
CA GLN A 521 -24.48 4.60 -13.78
C GLN A 521 -25.36 4.97 -15.00
N PRO A 522 -26.64 4.47 -15.14
CA PRO A 522 -27.45 4.77 -16.30
C PRO A 522 -27.70 6.26 -16.53
N ILE A 523 -28.03 7.02 -15.50
CA ILE A 523 -28.27 8.47 -15.62
C ILE A 523 -26.98 9.23 -15.93
N ILE A 524 -25.84 8.78 -15.39
CA ILE A 524 -24.52 9.35 -15.71
C ILE A 524 -24.16 9.13 -17.17
N ASP A 525 -24.40 7.91 -17.69
CA ASP A 525 -24.13 7.60 -19.08
C ASP A 525 -25.03 8.39 -20.02
N GLU A 526 -26.29 8.60 -19.68
CA GLU A 526 -27.24 9.43 -20.46
C GLU A 526 -26.82 10.92 -20.50
N VAL A 527 -26.31 11.46 -19.39
CA VAL A 527 -25.74 12.81 -19.37
C VAL A 527 -24.51 12.88 -20.28
N LYS A 528 -23.59 11.90 -20.21
CA LYS A 528 -22.39 11.85 -21.05
C LYS A 528 -22.70 11.70 -22.55
N GLU A 529 -23.78 11.00 -22.89
CA GLU A 529 -24.23 10.85 -24.27
C GLU A 529 -24.89 12.13 -24.81
N SER A 530 -25.46 12.95 -23.92
CA SER A 530 -26.14 14.20 -24.30
C SER A 530 -25.22 15.42 -24.37
N ASP A 531 -24.07 15.40 -23.68
CA ASP A 531 -23.10 16.49 -23.61
C ASP A 531 -21.65 15.95 -23.69
N ASP A 532 -20.98 16.17 -24.80
CA ASP A 532 -19.60 15.80 -25.08
C ASP A 532 -18.59 16.94 -24.81
N SER A 533 -19.03 18.06 -24.19
CA SER A 533 -18.13 19.11 -23.72
C SER A 533 -17.33 18.70 -22.47
N PHE A 534 -16.30 19.46 -22.15
CA PHE A 534 -15.60 19.25 -20.87
C PHE A 534 -16.41 19.90 -19.74
N TYR A 535 -16.79 19.13 -18.73
CA TYR A 535 -17.47 19.59 -17.51
C TYR A 535 -17.08 18.72 -16.32
N ARG A 536 -17.34 19.24 -15.11
CA ARG A 536 -17.36 18.44 -13.89
C ARG A 536 -18.78 18.03 -13.55
N MET A 537 -18.88 16.83 -13.00
CA MET A 537 -20.11 16.23 -12.51
C MET A 537 -19.87 15.69 -11.12
N GLU A 538 -20.81 15.93 -10.21
CA GLU A 538 -20.79 15.35 -8.87
C GLU A 538 -22.17 14.77 -8.49
N LYS A 539 -22.21 14.16 -7.32
CA LYS A 539 -23.40 13.49 -6.81
C LYS A 539 -23.54 13.67 -5.29
N ASN A 540 -24.76 13.79 -4.82
CA ASN A 540 -25.06 13.91 -3.39
C ASN A 540 -25.02 12.55 -2.67
N ALA A 541 -25.40 11.47 -3.36
CA ALA A 541 -25.31 10.10 -2.83
C ALA A 541 -23.91 9.54 -2.98
N HIS A 542 -23.35 9.00 -1.90
CA HIS A 542 -22.01 8.41 -1.88
C HIS A 542 -22.03 7.03 -1.22
N ARG A 543 -21.55 6.00 -1.93
CA ARG A 543 -21.21 4.75 -1.29
C ARG A 543 -19.86 4.84 -0.60
N LYS A 544 -18.84 5.34 -1.31
CA LYS A 544 -17.49 5.62 -0.82
C LYS A 544 -16.93 6.88 -1.49
N VAL A 545 -15.84 7.37 -0.95
CA VAL A 545 -15.20 8.62 -1.41
C VAL A 545 -14.65 8.51 -2.84
N ASN A 546 -14.28 7.31 -3.31
CA ASN A 546 -13.69 7.10 -4.63
C ASN A 546 -14.69 6.72 -5.73
N ASP A 547 -15.99 6.82 -5.46
CA ASP A 547 -17.04 6.51 -6.43
C ASP A 547 -16.84 7.21 -7.79
N PRO A 548 -16.38 8.50 -7.89
CA PRO A 548 -16.16 9.17 -9.16
C PRO A 548 -15.27 8.40 -10.13
N MET A 549 -14.25 7.68 -9.61
CA MET A 549 -13.34 6.91 -10.46
C MET A 549 -14.02 5.69 -11.09
N ALA A 550 -14.92 5.01 -10.39
CA ALA A 550 -15.68 3.89 -10.95
C ALA A 550 -16.77 4.37 -11.93
N LEU A 551 -17.39 5.50 -11.63
CA LEU A 551 -18.45 6.09 -12.43
C LEU A 551 -17.90 6.85 -13.66
N GLY A 552 -16.57 7.04 -13.74
CA GLY A 552 -15.93 7.78 -14.80
C GLY A 552 -16.37 9.23 -14.89
N ILE A 553 -16.65 9.89 -13.75
CA ILE A 553 -17.01 11.30 -13.67
C ILE A 553 -15.83 12.14 -13.20
N ARG A 554 -15.76 13.40 -13.64
CA ARG A 554 -14.78 14.38 -13.21
C ARG A 554 -15.31 15.11 -12.00
N GLY A 555 -14.79 14.79 -10.81
CA GLY A 555 -15.35 15.26 -9.54
C GLY A 555 -14.29 15.58 -8.50
N PHE A 556 -14.77 15.93 -7.30
CA PHE A 556 -13.95 16.39 -6.19
C PHE A 556 -13.66 15.26 -5.18
N SER A 557 -14.51 14.25 -5.12
CA SER A 557 -14.39 13.19 -4.13
C SER A 557 -13.25 12.23 -4.48
N ASN A 558 -12.26 12.08 -3.60
CA ASN A 558 -11.18 11.11 -3.75
C ASN A 558 -10.46 10.84 -2.43
N SER A 559 -9.92 9.64 -2.29
CA SER A 559 -9.06 9.24 -1.17
C SER A 559 -7.93 8.34 -1.65
N THR A 560 -6.70 8.80 -1.56
CA THR A 560 -5.51 8.00 -1.91
C THR A 560 -4.33 8.34 -1.02
N SER A 561 -3.32 7.47 -1.01
CA SER A 561 -2.05 7.73 -0.32
C SER A 561 -1.13 8.73 -1.05
N THR A 562 -1.49 9.16 -2.26
CA THR A 562 -0.69 10.04 -3.12
C THR A 562 -1.47 11.28 -3.55
N LEU A 563 -2.39 11.74 -2.71
CA LEU A 563 -3.20 12.94 -2.98
C LEU A 563 -2.37 14.20 -2.68
N ASN A 564 -2.59 15.28 -3.46
CA ASN A 564 -1.96 16.57 -3.23
C ASN A 564 -2.55 17.22 -1.98
N SER A 565 -1.70 17.51 -0.97
CA SER A 565 -2.12 18.11 0.30
C SER A 565 -2.65 19.52 0.13
N ASP A 566 -2.04 20.31 -0.77
CA ASP A 566 -2.41 21.71 -0.97
C ASP A 566 -3.81 21.80 -1.58
N THR A 567 -4.12 20.90 -2.52
CA THR A 567 -5.48 20.77 -3.07
C THR A 567 -6.49 20.38 -2.00
N ILE A 568 -6.16 19.45 -1.10
CA ILE A 568 -7.05 19.03 -0.03
C ILE A 568 -7.30 20.16 0.97
N ASP A 569 -6.25 20.89 1.32
CA ASP A 569 -6.35 22.05 2.23
C ASP A 569 -7.19 23.16 1.60
N PHE A 570 -6.96 23.46 0.33
CA PHE A 570 -7.78 24.39 -0.44
C PHE A 570 -9.28 24.02 -0.42
N LEU A 571 -9.60 22.76 -0.74
CA LEU A 571 -11.00 22.29 -0.72
C LEU A 571 -11.64 22.35 0.68
N ASN A 572 -10.85 22.09 1.72
CA ASN A 572 -11.29 22.27 3.10
C ASN A 572 -11.59 23.73 3.40
N LYS A 573 -10.72 24.65 3.00
CA LYS A 573 -10.90 26.11 3.16
C LYS A 573 -12.08 26.67 2.38
N MET A 574 -12.46 25.99 1.27
CA MET A 574 -13.67 26.29 0.51
C MET A 574 -14.94 25.66 1.12
N GLY A 575 -14.83 24.92 2.20
CA GLY A 575 -15.96 24.40 2.97
C GLY A 575 -16.39 22.98 2.64
N LEU A 576 -15.65 22.25 1.81
CA LEU A 576 -15.90 20.84 1.56
C LEU A 576 -15.39 19.97 2.73
N ALA A 577 -16.04 18.82 2.94
CA ALA A 577 -15.55 17.81 3.86
C ALA A 577 -14.22 17.22 3.35
N SER A 578 -13.09 17.69 3.87
CA SER A 578 -11.75 17.32 3.43
C SER A 578 -10.81 17.22 4.60
N LYS A 579 -9.91 16.24 4.58
CA LYS A 579 -8.89 16.08 5.62
C LYS A 579 -7.73 15.20 5.14
N SER A 580 -6.52 15.65 5.35
CA SER A 580 -5.28 14.88 5.15
C SER A 580 -5.11 14.22 3.78
N HIS A 581 -5.78 13.12 3.49
CA HIS A 581 -5.60 12.28 2.31
C HIS A 581 -6.91 11.95 1.59
N TRP A 582 -7.97 12.67 1.92
CA TRP A 582 -9.26 12.50 1.29
C TRP A 582 -10.03 13.82 1.22
N THR A 583 -10.88 13.93 0.23
CA THR A 583 -11.89 14.98 0.08
C THR A 583 -13.19 14.33 -0.41
N LYS A 584 -14.30 14.86 0.01
CA LYS A 584 -15.64 14.39 -0.36
C LYS A 584 -16.51 15.58 -0.75
N TYR A 585 -17.21 15.44 -1.86
CA TYR A 585 -18.16 16.46 -2.30
C TYR A 585 -19.36 16.53 -1.34
N LEU A 586 -19.14 17.20 -0.24
CA LEU A 586 -20.12 17.52 0.79
C LEU A 586 -19.80 18.91 1.34
N GLY A 587 -20.77 19.82 1.35
CA GLY A 587 -20.59 21.20 1.78
C GLY A 587 -20.36 22.17 0.61
N ALA A 588 -20.46 21.72 -0.64
CA ALA A 588 -20.46 22.59 -1.79
C ALA A 588 -21.65 23.55 -1.78
N THR A 589 -21.46 24.72 -2.37
CA THR A 589 -22.47 25.77 -2.53
C THR A 589 -22.62 26.12 -4.00
N PRO A 590 -23.72 26.76 -4.44
CA PRO A 590 -23.85 27.19 -5.85
C PRO A 590 -22.69 28.07 -6.34
N VAL A 591 -22.10 28.87 -5.45
CA VAL A 591 -20.92 29.70 -5.78
C VAL A 591 -19.70 28.81 -6.03
N PHE A 592 -19.43 27.84 -5.14
CA PHE A 592 -18.35 26.87 -5.34
C PHE A 592 -18.54 26.10 -6.64
N ASP A 593 -19.72 25.54 -6.85
CA ASP A 593 -20.02 24.72 -8.03
C ASP A 593 -19.82 25.52 -9.33
N SER A 594 -20.25 26.78 -9.34
CA SER A 594 -20.10 27.65 -10.50
C SER A 594 -18.65 28.00 -10.76
N LEU A 595 -17.92 28.48 -9.76
CA LEU A 595 -16.50 28.85 -9.90
C LEU A 595 -15.62 27.66 -10.34
N PHE A 596 -15.94 26.44 -9.86
CA PHE A 596 -15.15 25.25 -10.14
C PHE A 596 -15.73 24.33 -11.22
N GLY A 597 -16.72 24.81 -11.96
CA GLY A 597 -17.23 24.17 -13.19
C GLY A 597 -18.04 22.89 -12.96
N VAL A 598 -18.72 22.73 -11.82
CA VAL A 598 -19.70 21.65 -11.62
C VAL A 598 -20.95 22.01 -12.42
N LYS A 599 -21.07 21.38 -13.59
CA LYS A 599 -22.20 21.61 -14.49
C LYS A 599 -23.37 20.70 -14.19
N TYR A 600 -23.09 19.45 -13.81
CA TYR A 600 -24.13 18.48 -13.49
C TYR A 600 -23.99 17.96 -12.07
N LEU A 601 -25.15 17.88 -11.37
CA LEU A 601 -25.27 17.28 -10.07
C LEU A 601 -26.31 16.15 -10.11
N ILE A 602 -25.88 14.94 -9.71
CA ILE A 602 -26.79 13.79 -9.61
C ILE A 602 -27.28 13.68 -8.16
N ALA A 603 -28.58 13.63 -7.95
CA ALA A 603 -29.18 13.48 -6.63
C ALA A 603 -30.32 12.45 -6.65
N GLU A 604 -30.63 11.89 -5.49
CA GLU A 604 -31.83 11.07 -5.31
C GLU A 604 -33.10 11.95 -5.49
N ASP A 605 -34.17 11.38 -5.97
CA ASP A 605 -35.38 12.12 -6.35
C ASP A 605 -36.09 12.78 -5.16
N ASP A 606 -35.79 12.38 -3.91
CA ASP A 606 -36.32 12.96 -2.67
C ASP A 606 -35.32 13.91 -1.97
N ASP A 607 -34.13 14.14 -2.55
CA ASP A 607 -33.12 15.03 -1.98
C ASP A 607 -33.50 16.49 -2.12
N LYS A 608 -33.74 17.11 -0.98
CA LYS A 608 -34.15 18.54 -0.86
C LYS A 608 -32.95 19.47 -0.67
N SER A 609 -31.75 18.96 -0.68
CA SER A 609 -30.53 19.76 -0.51
C SER A 609 -30.08 20.45 -1.79
N VAL A 610 -30.64 20.08 -2.92
CA VAL A 610 -30.28 20.66 -4.24
C VAL A 610 -30.76 22.09 -4.32
N SER A 611 -29.88 23.01 -4.71
CA SER A 611 -30.20 24.43 -4.88
C SER A 611 -31.31 24.68 -5.90
N PRO A 612 -32.25 25.57 -5.62
CA PRO A 612 -33.29 25.98 -6.57
C PRO A 612 -32.75 26.74 -7.80
N LEU A 613 -31.47 27.13 -7.80
CA LEU A 613 -30.78 27.72 -8.96
C LEU A 613 -30.52 26.70 -10.07
N TYR A 614 -30.51 25.41 -9.73
CA TYR A 614 -30.24 24.33 -10.70
C TYR A 614 -31.55 23.93 -11.39
N LYS A 615 -31.39 23.49 -12.64
CA LYS A 615 -32.52 23.07 -13.47
C LYS A 615 -32.53 21.55 -13.59
N THR A 616 -33.68 20.93 -13.49
CA THR A 616 -33.82 19.52 -13.83
C THR A 616 -33.41 19.31 -15.27
N TYR A 617 -32.41 18.42 -15.49
CA TYR A 617 -31.86 18.09 -16.81
C TYR A 617 -32.39 16.75 -17.31
N LEU A 618 -32.21 15.67 -16.53
CA LEU A 618 -32.70 14.32 -16.82
C LEU A 618 -33.32 13.71 -15.56
N VAL A 619 -34.27 12.78 -15.75
CA VAL A 619 -34.94 12.06 -14.67
C VAL A 619 -34.91 10.56 -14.94
N ASP A 620 -34.20 9.82 -14.11
CA ASP A 620 -34.24 8.35 -14.08
C ASP A 620 -35.24 7.89 -13.01
N SER A 621 -36.47 7.68 -13.43
CA SER A 621 -37.56 7.21 -12.53
C SER A 621 -37.46 5.72 -12.19
N GLU A 622 -36.68 4.92 -12.87
CA GLU A 622 -36.44 3.50 -12.57
C GLU A 622 -35.54 3.36 -11.35
N ASN A 623 -34.47 4.16 -11.31
CA ASN A 623 -33.48 4.10 -10.24
C ASN A 623 -33.64 5.23 -9.21
N SER A 624 -34.65 6.13 -9.38
CA SER A 624 -34.91 7.25 -8.48
C SER A 624 -33.80 8.29 -8.39
N TYR A 625 -33.14 8.60 -9.51
CA TYR A 625 -32.12 9.65 -9.63
C TYR A 625 -32.55 10.77 -10.56
N ILE A 626 -32.12 11.99 -10.25
CA ILE A 626 -32.31 13.18 -11.08
C ILE A 626 -30.95 13.81 -11.34
N ALA A 627 -30.67 14.13 -12.60
CA ALA A 627 -29.56 14.98 -12.99
C ALA A 627 -30.04 16.43 -13.06
N TYR A 628 -29.37 17.31 -12.35
CA TYR A 628 -29.59 18.75 -12.34
C TYR A 628 -28.47 19.45 -13.09
N GLU A 629 -28.80 20.46 -13.88
CA GLU A 629 -27.85 21.33 -14.56
C GLU A 629 -27.66 22.64 -13.79
N ASN A 630 -26.43 23.01 -13.51
CA ASN A 630 -26.03 24.34 -13.06
C ASN A 630 -25.77 25.24 -14.28
N PRO A 631 -26.66 26.19 -14.60
CA PRO A 631 -26.51 27.05 -15.75
C PRO A 631 -25.40 28.11 -15.61
N TYR A 632 -24.82 28.25 -14.40
CA TYR A 632 -23.79 29.23 -14.06
C TYR A 632 -22.38 28.61 -14.00
N ALA A 633 -22.23 27.34 -14.33
CA ALA A 633 -20.94 26.65 -14.29
C ALA A 633 -19.93 27.31 -15.25
N LEU A 634 -18.79 27.74 -14.72
CA LEU A 634 -17.70 28.32 -15.47
C LEU A 634 -16.84 27.23 -16.12
N PRO A 635 -16.14 27.51 -17.24
CA PRO A 635 -15.21 26.55 -17.83
C PRO A 635 -14.00 26.32 -16.93
N ILE A 636 -13.17 25.32 -17.28
CA ILE A 636 -11.98 24.92 -16.52
C ILE A 636 -10.93 26.04 -16.35
N ALA A 637 -10.96 27.03 -17.24
CA ALA A 637 -10.10 28.22 -17.20
C ALA A 637 -10.88 29.44 -17.67
N TYR A 638 -10.61 30.61 -17.11
CA TYR A 638 -11.21 31.86 -17.48
C TYR A 638 -10.29 33.02 -17.06
N ALA A 639 -10.33 34.14 -17.82
CA ALA A 639 -9.53 35.31 -17.51
C ALA A 639 -10.15 36.11 -16.37
N VAL A 640 -9.31 36.61 -15.48
CA VAL A 640 -9.63 37.36 -14.28
C VAL A 640 -8.66 38.53 -14.11
N ASN A 641 -8.96 39.42 -13.18
CA ASN A 641 -8.06 40.51 -12.82
C ASN A 641 -6.83 39.98 -12.07
N ASP A 642 -5.70 40.68 -12.14
CA ASP A 642 -4.44 40.28 -11.55
C ASP A 642 -4.38 40.38 -10.03
N ASP A 643 -5.37 41.01 -9.36
CA ASP A 643 -5.53 41.03 -7.91
C ASP A 643 -5.61 39.60 -7.30
N ILE A 644 -6.00 38.61 -8.10
CA ILE A 644 -6.05 37.20 -7.67
C ILE A 644 -4.68 36.66 -7.30
N LYS A 645 -3.58 37.24 -7.81
CA LYS A 645 -2.20 36.80 -7.54
C LYS A 645 -1.78 37.04 -6.10
N ASP A 646 -2.26 38.15 -5.55
CA ASP A 646 -1.90 38.63 -4.21
C ASP A 646 -2.90 38.17 -3.14
N LEU A 647 -3.99 37.55 -3.54
CA LEU A 647 -5.02 37.08 -2.60
C LEU A 647 -4.54 35.89 -1.76
N LEU A 648 -4.42 36.11 -0.45
CA LEU A 648 -4.16 35.05 0.53
C LEU A 648 -5.48 34.62 1.16
N ILE A 649 -5.90 33.37 0.94
CA ILE A 649 -7.14 32.81 1.54
C ILE A 649 -6.93 32.23 2.95
N SER A 650 -5.68 32.18 3.41
CA SER A 650 -5.29 31.78 4.77
C SER A 650 -3.93 32.37 5.14
N ASP A 651 -3.59 32.41 6.41
CA ASP A 651 -2.25 32.80 6.87
C ASP A 651 -1.22 31.75 6.41
N PRO A 652 -0.28 32.09 5.54
CA PRO A 652 0.78 31.17 5.11
C PRO A 652 1.72 30.75 6.25
N ASN A 653 1.62 31.38 7.43
CA ASN A 653 2.45 31.10 8.59
C ASN A 653 1.75 30.16 9.61
N GLU A 654 0.55 29.70 9.36
CA GLU A 654 -0.25 28.93 10.32
C GLU A 654 0.48 27.68 10.84
N ASP A 655 1.23 26.99 9.97
CA ASP A 655 1.99 25.78 10.30
C ASP A 655 3.50 26.03 10.53
N ILE A 656 3.97 27.30 10.51
CA ILE A 656 5.40 27.63 10.61
C ILE A 656 5.78 27.91 12.07
N GLU A 657 6.47 26.96 12.72
CA GLU A 657 6.94 27.09 14.09
C GLU A 657 8.16 28.04 14.22
N ASP A 658 9.04 28.07 13.23
CA ASP A 658 10.27 28.89 13.25
C ASP A 658 10.01 30.32 12.76
N GLU A 659 10.14 31.29 13.64
CA GLU A 659 9.99 32.72 13.35
C GLU A 659 10.85 33.24 12.18
N LYS A 660 11.89 32.51 11.81
CA LYS A 660 12.81 32.89 10.71
C LYS A 660 12.26 32.56 9.34
N ASP A 661 11.34 31.58 9.31
CA ASP A 661 10.76 31.06 8.08
C ASP A 661 9.39 31.69 7.80
N LYS A 662 8.89 32.51 8.74
CA LYS A 662 7.63 33.22 8.58
C LYS A 662 7.72 34.31 7.51
N VAL A 663 6.74 34.29 6.62
CA VAL A 663 6.56 35.32 5.59
C VAL A 663 5.85 36.51 6.21
N LYS A 664 6.31 37.76 5.89
CA LYS A 664 5.61 38.98 6.31
C LYS A 664 4.27 39.07 5.57
N LEU A 665 3.18 39.05 6.32
CA LEU A 665 1.85 39.29 5.78
C LEU A 665 1.73 40.72 5.23
N PRO A 666 0.89 40.95 4.22
CA PRO A 666 0.48 42.28 3.79
C PRO A 666 -0.05 43.11 4.96
N ASP A 667 0.18 44.43 4.95
CA ASP A 667 -0.25 45.33 6.03
C ASP A 667 -1.80 45.44 6.14
N ASP A 668 -2.51 45.03 5.10
CA ASP A 668 -3.97 45.01 4.92
C ASP A 668 -4.56 43.59 4.97
N TYR A 669 -3.76 42.59 5.34
CA TYR A 669 -4.25 41.20 5.46
C TYR A 669 -5.36 41.12 6.53
N GLU A 670 -6.55 40.67 6.11
CA GLU A 670 -7.65 40.32 6.99
C GLU A 670 -7.79 38.80 7.07
N GLU A 671 -7.82 38.26 8.27
CA GLU A 671 -8.02 36.83 8.51
C GLU A 671 -9.46 36.45 8.13
N MET A 672 -9.58 35.51 7.19
CA MET A 672 -10.87 34.96 6.75
C MET A 672 -11.16 33.65 7.48
N ASN A 673 -12.18 33.67 8.34
CA ASN A 673 -12.51 32.53 9.21
C ASN A 673 -13.50 31.56 8.58
N THR A 674 -14.18 31.97 7.52
CA THR A 674 -15.24 31.14 6.91
C THR A 674 -15.02 30.94 5.41
N PRO A 675 -15.51 29.83 4.83
CA PRO A 675 -15.51 29.62 3.37
C PRO A 675 -16.26 30.72 2.61
N PHE A 676 -17.26 31.31 3.20
CA PHE A 676 -18.08 32.38 2.60
C PHE A 676 -17.29 33.66 2.39
N GLU A 677 -16.51 34.09 3.40
CA GLU A 677 -15.61 35.23 3.29
C GLU A 677 -14.55 35.01 2.22
N ARG A 678 -13.98 33.78 2.12
CA ARG A 678 -13.00 33.42 1.10
C ARG A 678 -13.58 33.48 -0.32
N MET A 679 -14.80 32.93 -0.53
CA MET A 679 -15.47 32.99 -1.83
C MET A 679 -15.82 34.43 -2.23
N ASN A 680 -16.26 35.27 -1.29
CA ASN A 680 -16.48 36.69 -1.54
C ASN A 680 -15.17 37.40 -1.94
N ALA A 681 -14.10 37.18 -1.22
CA ALA A 681 -12.78 37.74 -1.53
C ALA A 681 -12.24 37.28 -2.89
N MET A 682 -12.39 35.98 -3.20
CA MET A 682 -11.99 35.45 -4.52
C MET A 682 -12.70 36.18 -5.65
N VAL A 683 -14.03 36.31 -5.58
CA VAL A 683 -14.79 36.95 -6.65
C VAL A 683 -14.48 38.45 -6.74
N THR A 684 -14.25 39.11 -5.62
CA THR A 684 -13.83 40.52 -5.57
C THR A 684 -12.50 40.69 -6.30
N ALA A 685 -11.51 39.87 -5.99
CA ALA A 685 -10.20 39.89 -6.65
C ALA A 685 -10.28 39.49 -8.13
N MET A 686 -11.05 38.46 -8.47
CA MET A 686 -11.23 38.02 -9.87
C MET A 686 -11.81 39.12 -10.77
N LEU A 687 -12.62 40.01 -10.23
CA LEU A 687 -13.24 41.12 -10.99
C LEU A 687 -12.48 42.45 -10.83
N GLY A 688 -11.40 42.51 -10.01
CA GLY A 688 -10.66 43.74 -9.75
C GLY A 688 -11.52 44.87 -9.16
N SER A 689 -12.48 44.50 -8.27
CA SER A 689 -13.43 45.44 -7.74
C SER A 689 -12.86 46.17 -6.51
N GLU A 690 -12.90 47.50 -6.54
CA GLU A 690 -12.53 48.28 -5.35
C GLU A 690 -13.51 48.12 -4.18
N GLU A 691 -14.78 47.78 -4.47
CA GLU A 691 -15.80 47.47 -3.47
C GLU A 691 -15.93 45.96 -3.28
N LYS A 692 -16.00 45.47 -2.04
CA LYS A 692 -16.17 44.09 -1.71
C LYS A 692 -17.47 43.54 -2.32
N ILE A 693 -17.35 42.50 -3.12
CA ILE A 693 -18.52 41.78 -3.67
C ILE A 693 -18.94 40.73 -2.65
N GLU A 694 -20.13 40.87 -2.12
CA GLU A 694 -20.69 39.98 -1.12
C GLU A 694 -21.76 39.05 -1.74
N LEU A 695 -21.34 37.92 -2.24
CA LEU A 695 -22.24 36.85 -2.68
C LEU A 695 -22.92 36.21 -1.48
N PHE A 696 -22.15 35.99 -0.43
CA PHE A 696 -22.64 35.51 0.85
C PHE A 696 -22.66 36.67 1.84
N LYS A 697 -23.85 36.98 2.38
CA LYS A 697 -24.04 38.02 3.39
C LYS A 697 -24.27 37.40 4.75
N PRO A 698 -23.62 37.90 5.83
CA PRO A 698 -23.78 37.33 7.16
C PRO A 698 -25.15 37.68 7.77
N ILE A 699 -25.77 36.71 8.43
CA ILE A 699 -26.96 36.91 9.27
C ILE A 699 -26.49 37.09 10.72
N ARG A 700 -26.51 38.31 11.22
CA ARG A 700 -26.07 38.66 12.57
C ARG A 700 -27.21 38.76 13.59
N ASP A 701 -28.44 38.83 13.12
CA ASP A 701 -29.63 38.90 14.00
C ASP A 701 -30.09 37.46 14.34
N TYR A 702 -29.49 36.91 15.37
CA TYR A 702 -29.89 35.63 15.93
C TYR A 702 -29.75 35.60 17.45
N SER A 703 -30.53 34.79 18.11
CA SER A 703 -30.46 34.57 19.55
C SER A 703 -29.91 33.20 19.88
N THR A 704 -29.15 33.10 20.97
CA THR A 704 -28.58 31.87 21.46
C THR A 704 -29.17 31.49 22.81
N ASN A 705 -29.74 30.29 22.89
CA ASN A 705 -30.26 29.71 24.12
C ASN A 705 -29.49 28.45 24.49
N THR A 706 -29.23 28.25 25.77
CA THR A 706 -28.50 27.07 26.27
C THR A 706 -29.36 26.23 27.19
N THR A 707 -29.30 24.91 27.04
CA THR A 707 -29.91 23.96 27.96
C THR A 707 -28.84 23.17 28.65
N ASN A 708 -28.75 23.25 29.98
CA ASN A 708 -27.75 22.60 30.81
C ASN A 708 -26.30 22.95 30.39
N ALA A 709 -26.08 24.05 29.68
CA ALA A 709 -24.75 24.49 29.24
C ALA A 709 -24.31 25.75 29.99
N LYS A 710 -23.03 25.81 30.32
CA LYS A 710 -22.31 27.00 30.78
C LYS A 710 -21.50 27.54 29.64
N GLU A 711 -21.65 28.85 29.39
CA GLU A 711 -20.80 29.59 28.46
C GLU A 711 -19.60 30.15 29.18
N ALA A 712 -18.42 30.02 28.55
CA ALA A 712 -17.17 30.63 28.97
C ALA A 712 -16.36 31.03 27.72
N PHE A 713 -15.27 31.81 27.93
CA PHE A 713 -14.35 32.16 26.86
C PHE A 713 -13.01 31.50 27.14
N ALA A 714 -12.43 30.84 26.16
CA ALA A 714 -11.14 30.20 26.24
C ALA A 714 -10.44 30.19 24.88
N SER A 715 -9.22 30.68 24.82
CA SER A 715 -8.38 30.64 23.61
C SER A 715 -9.07 31.21 22.34
N GLY A 716 -9.69 32.37 22.44
CA GLY A 716 -10.43 32.97 21.31
C GLY A 716 -11.80 32.38 21.00
N HIS A 717 -12.24 31.34 21.69
CA HIS A 717 -13.48 30.61 21.44
C HIS A 717 -14.54 30.87 22.51
N LYS A 718 -15.81 30.81 22.09
CA LYS A 718 -16.94 30.54 22.99
C LYS A 718 -16.90 29.06 23.34
N LYS A 719 -16.76 28.77 24.61
CA LYS A 719 -16.75 27.41 25.14
C LYS A 719 -18.06 27.10 25.82
N TYR A 720 -18.76 26.07 25.41
CA TYR A 720 -19.96 25.55 26.04
C TYR A 720 -19.68 24.23 26.72
N SER A 721 -19.93 24.12 28.02
CA SER A 721 -19.69 22.94 28.83
C SER A 721 -20.91 22.52 29.60
N ALA A 722 -21.14 21.22 29.81
CA ALA A 722 -22.28 20.75 30.58
C ALA A 722 -22.21 21.23 32.03
N SER A 723 -23.32 21.81 32.54
CA SER A 723 -23.46 22.18 33.95
C SER A 723 -23.61 20.96 34.82
N ASN A 724 -24.28 19.91 34.32
CA ASN A 724 -24.39 18.59 34.93
C ASN A 724 -24.16 17.53 33.83
N SER A 725 -23.14 16.71 34.02
CA SER A 725 -22.72 15.66 33.06
C SER A 725 -23.78 14.58 32.82
N ASP A 726 -24.74 14.42 33.77
CA ASP A 726 -25.74 13.37 33.68
C ASP A 726 -26.99 13.81 32.89
N LEU A 727 -27.04 15.05 32.46
CA LEU A 727 -28.15 15.62 31.70
C LEU A 727 -27.71 16.05 30.30
N PRO A 728 -28.55 15.90 29.27
CA PRO A 728 -28.29 16.44 27.95
C PRO A 728 -27.91 17.92 28.00
N CYS A 729 -26.86 18.27 27.24
CA CYS A 729 -26.36 19.63 27.12
C CYS A 729 -26.53 20.09 25.68
N SER A 730 -27.13 21.25 25.45
CA SER A 730 -27.29 21.78 24.09
C SER A 730 -27.23 23.30 24.01
N VAL A 731 -26.88 23.77 22.82
CA VAL A 731 -26.86 25.16 22.39
C VAL A 731 -27.84 25.29 21.22
N THR A 732 -28.82 26.19 21.32
CA THR A 732 -29.83 26.42 20.29
C THR A 732 -29.69 27.84 19.77
N PHE A 733 -29.51 27.97 18.46
CA PHE A 733 -29.53 29.21 17.72
C PHE A 733 -30.94 29.38 17.13
N THR A 734 -31.53 30.53 17.32
CA THR A 734 -32.76 30.93 16.63
C THR A 734 -32.38 32.08 15.71
N VAL A 735 -32.54 31.85 14.43
CA VAL A 735 -32.09 32.73 13.35
C VAL A 735 -33.28 33.14 12.53
N GLU A 736 -33.33 34.39 12.09
CA GLU A 736 -34.34 34.94 11.20
C GLU A 736 -33.71 35.31 9.85
N ALA A 737 -34.26 34.78 8.75
CA ALA A 737 -33.78 35.07 7.42
C ALA A 737 -34.11 36.53 7.05
N PRO A 738 -33.12 37.38 6.66
CA PRO A 738 -33.39 38.79 6.38
C PRO A 738 -34.15 39.01 5.08
N GLU A 739 -34.02 38.11 4.14
CA GLU A 739 -34.71 38.09 2.84
C GLU A 739 -34.96 36.64 2.38
N ALA A 740 -35.78 36.50 1.32
CA ALA A 740 -36.03 35.15 0.75
C ALA A 740 -34.75 34.63 0.08
N ALA A 741 -34.06 33.65 0.68
CA ALA A 741 -32.76 33.17 0.21
C ALA A 741 -32.44 31.76 0.71
N GLU A 742 -31.49 31.16 0.10
CA GLU A 742 -30.80 29.95 0.60
C GLU A 742 -29.88 30.35 1.77
N VAL A 743 -30.01 29.63 2.88
CA VAL A 743 -29.26 29.90 4.10
C VAL A 743 -28.25 28.78 4.36
N TYR A 744 -27.06 29.18 4.76
CA TYR A 744 -25.93 28.32 5.05
C TYR A 744 -25.36 28.62 6.43
N CYS A 745 -24.64 27.64 7.01
CA CYS A 745 -23.85 27.92 8.21
C CYS A 745 -22.50 27.22 8.17
N TYR A 746 -21.55 27.82 8.88
CA TYR A 746 -20.24 27.27 9.18
C TYR A 746 -19.80 27.78 10.54
N PHE A 747 -19.32 26.88 11.40
CA PHE A 747 -18.88 27.25 12.75
C PHE A 747 -17.37 26.98 12.86
N PRO A 748 -16.51 27.99 12.67
CA PRO A 748 -15.06 27.81 12.76
C PRO A 748 -14.62 27.34 14.15
N SER A 749 -13.69 26.41 14.25
CA SER A 749 -13.15 25.93 15.52
C SER A 749 -11.80 25.21 15.31
N ASP A 750 -10.82 25.54 16.16
CA ASP A 750 -9.54 24.79 16.26
C ASP A 750 -9.71 23.49 17.07
N TYR A 751 -10.84 23.34 17.77
CA TYR A 751 -11.12 22.21 18.66
C TYR A 751 -12.39 21.49 18.22
N THR A 752 -12.32 20.74 17.13
CA THR A 752 -13.48 20.02 16.59
C THR A 752 -13.84 18.82 17.46
N ARG A 753 -15.06 18.84 18.02
CA ARG A 753 -15.66 17.73 18.78
C ARG A 753 -17.07 17.50 18.28
N GLU A 754 -17.34 16.28 17.87
CA GLU A 754 -18.63 15.92 17.29
C GLU A 754 -19.81 16.29 18.18
N VAL A 755 -20.79 16.97 17.59
CA VAL A 755 -22.09 17.31 18.19
C VAL A 755 -23.20 16.80 17.29
N LYS A 756 -24.38 16.52 17.89
CA LYS A 756 -25.61 16.19 17.14
C LYS A 756 -26.37 17.45 16.76
N LEU A 757 -26.80 17.51 15.51
CA LEU A 757 -27.58 18.62 15.00
C LEU A 757 -29.08 18.28 14.91
N THR A 758 -29.93 19.25 15.22
CA THR A 758 -31.35 19.25 14.83
C THR A 758 -31.72 20.59 14.22
N LEU A 759 -32.35 20.57 13.06
CA LEU A 759 -32.90 21.75 12.39
C LEU A 759 -34.43 21.74 12.51
N ASN A 760 -35.00 22.80 13.07
CA ASN A 760 -36.45 22.91 13.35
C ASN A 760 -37.02 21.68 14.08
N GLY A 761 -36.23 21.10 15.01
CA GLY A 761 -36.62 19.92 15.79
C GLY A 761 -36.47 18.58 15.06
N VAL A 762 -36.03 18.56 13.79
CA VAL A 762 -35.77 17.35 12.99
C VAL A 762 -34.28 17.05 13.05
N SER A 763 -33.90 15.75 13.16
CA SER A 763 -32.49 15.35 13.15
C SER A 763 -31.80 15.75 11.84
N TYR A 764 -30.67 16.44 11.94
CA TYR A 764 -29.89 16.95 10.81
C TYR A 764 -28.48 16.32 10.74
N GLY A 765 -28.24 15.24 11.47
CA GLY A 765 -26.97 14.55 11.50
C GLY A 765 -26.03 15.01 12.61
N THR A 766 -24.73 15.01 12.31
CA THR A 766 -23.66 15.45 13.23
C THR A 766 -22.81 16.55 12.61
N TYR A 767 -22.05 17.27 13.45
CA TYR A 767 -21.11 18.30 13.04
C TYR A 767 -19.80 18.16 13.80
N TYR A 768 -18.70 18.65 13.26
CA TYR A 768 -17.32 18.50 13.77
C TYR A 768 -16.77 17.05 13.77
N GLY A 769 -17.48 16.09 13.22
CA GLY A 769 -16.93 14.78 12.93
C GLY A 769 -16.02 14.80 11.69
N ASN A 770 -15.31 13.69 11.43
CA ASN A 770 -14.34 13.63 10.33
C ASN A 770 -14.93 13.99 8.95
N GLU A 771 -16.14 13.53 8.63
CA GLU A 771 -16.83 13.82 7.35
C GLU A 771 -17.91 14.90 7.49
N THR A 772 -18.10 15.47 8.65
CA THR A 772 -19.22 16.37 8.93
C THR A 772 -18.81 17.80 9.31
N TYR A 773 -17.50 18.09 9.34
CA TYR A 773 -17.01 19.47 9.48
C TYR A 773 -16.90 20.09 8.09
N ARG A 774 -17.92 20.78 7.68
CA ARG A 774 -18.10 21.37 6.35
C ARG A 774 -19.13 22.50 6.38
N VAL A 775 -19.32 23.19 5.27
CA VAL A 775 -20.48 24.08 5.08
C VAL A 775 -21.76 23.24 5.13
N LEU A 776 -22.76 23.73 5.83
CA LEU A 776 -24.08 23.13 5.89
C LEU A 776 -25.10 24.07 5.20
N GLY A 777 -25.78 23.56 4.17
CA GLY A 777 -26.97 24.18 3.64
C GLY A 777 -28.15 23.96 4.59
N LEU A 778 -28.81 24.98 5.03
CA LEU A 778 -29.95 24.88 5.95
C LEU A 778 -31.32 24.91 5.25
N GLY A 779 -31.29 25.10 3.92
CA GLY A 779 -32.48 25.21 3.08
C GLY A 779 -32.83 26.65 2.69
N THR A 780 -33.95 26.81 2.00
CA THR A 780 -34.48 28.12 1.56
C THR A 780 -35.54 28.58 2.53
N TYR A 781 -35.50 29.84 2.92
CA TYR A 781 -36.45 30.51 3.84
C TYR A 781 -37.02 31.73 3.19
N ASP A 782 -38.27 32.07 3.56
CA ASP A 782 -38.88 33.34 3.20
C ASP A 782 -38.34 34.51 4.05
N ALA A 783 -38.50 35.76 3.57
CA ALA A 783 -38.08 36.93 4.33
C ALA A 783 -38.74 36.97 5.71
N ASN A 784 -37.96 37.16 6.78
CA ASN A 784 -38.35 37.14 8.19
C ASN A 784 -38.87 35.77 8.67
N GLU A 785 -38.64 34.71 7.97
CA GLU A 785 -38.90 33.37 8.46
C GLU A 785 -37.84 32.96 9.47
N ALA A 786 -38.26 32.48 10.65
CA ALA A 786 -37.37 32.06 11.70
C ALA A 786 -37.16 30.51 11.69
N PHE A 787 -35.95 30.08 11.89
CA PHE A 787 -35.59 28.67 12.06
C PHE A 787 -34.72 28.45 13.31
N THR A 788 -34.65 27.22 13.77
CA THR A 788 -33.83 26.85 14.93
C THR A 788 -32.81 25.78 14.58
N LEU A 789 -31.55 26.05 14.89
CA LEU A 789 -30.46 25.05 14.81
C LEU A 789 -30.01 24.73 16.23
N ASN A 790 -30.14 23.45 16.63
CA ASN A 790 -29.74 23.01 17.96
C ASN A 790 -28.54 22.07 17.85
N MET A 791 -27.49 22.37 18.63
CA MET A 791 -26.29 21.54 18.78
C MET A 791 -26.32 20.81 20.11
N THR A 792 -26.47 19.51 20.13
CA THR A 792 -26.42 18.69 21.33
C THR A 792 -25.04 18.07 21.48
N LEU A 793 -24.40 18.35 22.64
CA LEU A 793 -23.05 17.86 22.94
C LEU A 793 -23.11 16.37 23.22
N THR A 794 -22.25 15.60 22.53
CA THR A 794 -22.15 14.16 22.70
C THR A 794 -21.09 13.77 23.75
N LYS A 795 -20.09 14.61 23.91
CA LYS A 795 -18.98 14.47 24.89
C LYS A 795 -18.84 15.76 25.71
N SER A 796 -17.66 16.21 26.02
CA SER A 796 -17.42 17.19 27.09
C SER A 796 -17.74 18.63 26.76
N ASP A 797 -17.13 19.23 25.74
CA ASP A 797 -17.18 20.67 25.50
C ASP A 797 -17.34 20.99 24.00
N LEU A 798 -18.05 22.07 23.69
CA LEU A 798 -18.13 22.64 22.34
C LEU A 798 -17.35 23.95 22.32
N TYR A 799 -16.49 24.13 21.30
CA TYR A 799 -15.73 25.35 21.05
C TYR A 799 -16.11 25.92 19.69
N ILE A 800 -16.43 27.20 19.65
CA ILE A 800 -16.77 27.96 18.44
C ILE A 800 -15.98 29.25 18.44
N LEU A 801 -15.30 29.62 17.38
CA LEU A 801 -14.51 30.85 17.28
C LEU A 801 -15.37 32.08 17.53
N TYR A 802 -14.97 32.95 18.46
CA TYR A 802 -15.85 34.03 18.99
C TYR A 802 -16.07 35.18 18.01
N LYS A 803 -15.09 35.54 17.22
CA LYS A 803 -15.13 36.71 16.32
C LYS A 803 -15.51 36.37 14.88
N SER A 804 -16.23 35.30 14.67
CA SER A 804 -16.67 34.88 13.34
C SER A 804 -18.17 35.02 13.19
N ASP A 805 -18.64 35.28 12.02
CA ASP A 805 -20.04 35.11 11.63
C ASP A 805 -20.32 33.63 11.36
N TYR A 806 -21.47 33.11 11.72
CA TYR A 806 -21.77 31.65 11.60
C TYR A 806 -22.84 31.33 10.56
N PHE A 807 -23.78 32.24 10.35
CA PHE A 807 -24.91 32.09 9.45
C PHE A 807 -24.80 33.08 8.31
N PHE A 808 -25.02 32.59 7.10
CA PHE A 808 -24.94 33.37 5.87
C PHE A 808 -26.11 33.04 4.95
N TYR A 809 -26.53 33.94 4.12
CA TYR A 809 -27.44 33.71 3.03
C TYR A 809 -26.80 34.08 1.69
N LEU A 810 -27.22 33.42 0.64
CA LEU A 810 -26.79 33.73 -0.72
C LEU A 810 -27.63 34.86 -1.32
N ASP A 811 -26.95 35.94 -1.68
CA ASP A 811 -27.60 37.02 -2.47
C ASP A 811 -27.67 36.59 -3.93
N THR A 812 -28.82 36.03 -4.30
CA THR A 812 -29.05 35.50 -5.65
C THR A 812 -28.94 36.58 -6.73
N ALA A 813 -29.32 37.82 -6.44
CA ALA A 813 -29.22 38.89 -7.43
C ALA A 813 -27.77 39.27 -7.77
N VAL A 814 -26.90 39.35 -6.75
CA VAL A 814 -25.45 39.55 -6.93
C VAL A 814 -24.84 38.37 -7.64
N PHE A 815 -25.23 37.15 -7.25
CA PHE A 815 -24.73 35.93 -7.89
C PHE A 815 -25.05 35.85 -9.38
N GLU A 816 -26.30 36.14 -9.74
CA GLU A 816 -26.79 36.15 -11.14
C GLU A 816 -26.18 37.28 -11.99
N GLU A 817 -25.69 38.35 -11.35
CA GLU A 817 -24.96 39.42 -12.03
C GLU A 817 -23.48 39.01 -12.28
N VAL A 818 -22.85 38.43 -11.27
CA VAL A 818 -21.39 38.20 -11.22
C VAL A 818 -20.98 37.02 -12.08
N MET A 819 -21.66 35.86 -11.96
CA MET A 819 -21.23 34.64 -12.68
C MET A 819 -21.21 34.79 -14.19
N PRO A 820 -22.20 35.44 -14.86
CA PRO A 820 -22.15 35.70 -16.29
C PRO A 820 -21.00 36.65 -16.72
N ARG A 821 -20.53 37.55 -15.83
CA ARG A 821 -19.40 38.42 -16.15
C ARG A 821 -18.09 37.64 -16.24
N LEU A 822 -17.86 36.71 -15.33
CA LEU A 822 -16.72 35.81 -15.36
C LEU A 822 -16.79 34.85 -16.56
N ALA A 823 -17.98 34.39 -16.91
CA ALA A 823 -18.19 33.49 -18.04
C ALA A 823 -17.81 34.11 -19.41
N GLN A 824 -17.88 35.45 -19.54
CA GLN A 824 -17.54 36.15 -20.81
C GLN A 824 -16.06 35.99 -21.22
N CYS A 825 -15.16 35.80 -20.25
CA CYS A 825 -13.73 35.57 -20.43
C CYS A 825 -13.34 34.11 -20.32
N GLY A 826 -14.28 33.20 -20.55
CA GLY A 826 -14.10 31.77 -20.43
C GLY A 826 -13.27 31.14 -21.55
N TYR A 827 -12.61 30.03 -21.23
CA TYR A 827 -11.88 29.20 -22.19
C TYR A 827 -12.86 28.38 -23.04
N GLU A 828 -12.91 28.63 -24.33
CA GLU A 828 -13.70 27.88 -25.29
C GLU A 828 -12.87 26.67 -25.79
N ILE A 829 -13.17 25.49 -25.23
CA ILE A 829 -12.46 24.26 -25.55
C ILE A 829 -12.96 23.69 -26.87
N SER A 830 -12.06 23.50 -27.84
CA SER A 830 -12.34 22.87 -29.13
C SER A 830 -12.09 21.35 -29.13
N SER A 831 -11.15 20.90 -28.35
CA SER A 831 -10.86 19.48 -28.13
C SER A 831 -10.13 19.25 -26.81
N PHE A 832 -10.35 18.10 -26.22
CA PHE A 832 -9.69 17.74 -24.96
C PHE A 832 -9.47 16.23 -24.79
N THR A 833 -8.51 15.90 -23.92
CA THR A 833 -8.32 14.60 -23.28
C THR A 833 -8.15 14.85 -21.76
N GLU A 834 -8.01 13.81 -20.96
CA GLU A 834 -7.75 14.00 -19.52
C GLU A 834 -6.40 14.69 -19.21
N ASP A 835 -5.50 14.80 -20.17
CA ASP A 835 -4.17 15.38 -20.02
C ASP A 835 -3.83 16.47 -21.05
N SER A 836 -4.81 16.94 -21.82
CA SER A 836 -4.62 18.00 -22.83
C SER A 836 -5.89 18.76 -23.16
N PHE A 837 -5.76 20.05 -23.38
CA PHE A 837 -6.82 20.95 -23.83
C PHE A 837 -6.30 21.81 -24.97
N ASP A 838 -7.10 21.98 -26.03
CA ASP A 838 -6.89 22.91 -27.14
C ASP A 838 -8.14 23.78 -27.32
N GLY A 839 -7.99 25.08 -27.53
CA GLY A 839 -9.12 25.99 -27.70
C GLY A 839 -8.69 27.45 -27.79
N THR A 840 -9.61 28.35 -27.47
CA THR A 840 -9.39 29.80 -27.51
C THR A 840 -9.84 30.44 -26.21
N ILE A 841 -9.13 31.49 -25.79
CA ILE A 841 -9.48 32.31 -24.62
C ILE A 841 -9.49 33.76 -25.02
N THR A 842 -10.43 34.54 -24.47
CA THR A 842 -10.48 35.98 -24.71
C THR A 842 -10.08 36.70 -23.41
N VAL A 843 -9.09 37.58 -23.51
CA VAL A 843 -8.58 38.41 -22.41
C VAL A 843 -8.80 39.90 -22.70
N THR A 844 -8.91 40.68 -21.68
CA THR A 844 -9.07 42.15 -21.75
C THR A 844 -7.90 42.84 -21.05
N GLU A 845 -7.78 44.18 -21.17
CA GLU A 845 -6.76 44.94 -20.46
C GLU A 845 -6.90 44.86 -18.93
N GLU A 846 -8.13 44.64 -18.45
CA GLU A 846 -8.45 44.54 -17.01
C GLU A 846 -8.42 43.07 -16.48
N MET A 847 -8.68 42.10 -17.39
CA MET A 847 -8.69 40.67 -17.08
C MET A 847 -7.68 39.97 -17.97
N ASN A 848 -6.43 39.98 -17.59
CA ASN A 848 -5.31 39.42 -18.37
C ASN A 848 -4.60 38.24 -17.66
N THR A 849 -5.00 37.92 -16.45
CA THR A 849 -4.56 36.70 -15.73
C THR A 849 -5.55 35.59 -16.00
N VAL A 850 -5.07 34.48 -16.57
CA VAL A 850 -5.91 33.30 -16.78
C VAL A 850 -5.83 32.44 -15.53
N PHE A 851 -6.95 32.37 -14.84
CA PHE A 851 -7.16 31.50 -13.70
C PHE A 851 -7.64 30.14 -14.19
N THR A 852 -7.10 29.05 -13.63
CA THR A 852 -7.58 27.70 -13.91
C THR A 852 -8.08 27.02 -12.67
N THR A 853 -9.05 26.14 -12.81
CA THR A 853 -9.50 25.26 -11.73
C THR A 853 -8.73 23.93 -11.70
N ILE A 854 -7.47 23.95 -12.11
CA ILE A 854 -6.55 22.80 -12.15
C ILE A 854 -5.57 22.95 -10.99
N PRO A 855 -5.40 21.94 -10.15
CA PRO A 855 -4.38 21.93 -9.12
C PRO A 855 -2.97 22.20 -9.66
N TYR A 856 -2.19 22.97 -8.90
CA TYR A 856 -0.83 23.33 -9.32
C TYR A 856 0.06 22.10 -9.38
N ASP A 857 0.54 21.81 -10.58
CA ASP A 857 1.50 20.74 -10.87
C ASP A 857 2.42 21.20 -12.01
N LYS A 858 3.74 21.17 -11.78
CA LYS A 858 4.77 21.55 -12.78
C LYS A 858 4.73 20.72 -14.06
N GLY A 859 3.98 19.64 -14.08
CA GLY A 859 3.73 18.83 -15.26
C GLY A 859 2.86 19.53 -16.30
N TRP A 860 2.00 20.45 -15.90
CA TRP A 860 1.22 21.24 -16.84
C TRP A 860 2.08 22.25 -17.59
N GLN A 861 2.03 22.22 -18.92
CA GLN A 861 2.70 23.12 -19.83
C GLN A 861 1.64 23.88 -20.60
N VAL A 862 1.70 25.20 -20.55
CA VAL A 862 0.74 26.11 -21.17
C VAL A 862 1.39 26.81 -22.33
N TYR A 863 0.66 26.93 -23.45
CA TYR A 863 1.08 27.60 -24.67
C TYR A 863 -0.01 28.57 -25.09
N VAL A 864 0.35 29.83 -25.24
CA VAL A 864 -0.51 30.90 -25.77
C VAL A 864 0.04 31.26 -27.14
N ASP A 865 -0.80 31.20 -28.19
CA ASP A 865 -0.44 31.43 -29.61
C ASP A 865 0.78 30.60 -30.06
N GLY A 866 0.96 29.42 -29.44
CA GLY A 866 2.05 28.48 -29.73
C GLY A 866 3.36 28.77 -28.99
N GLU A 867 3.45 29.83 -28.23
CA GLU A 867 4.59 30.12 -27.34
C GLU A 867 4.31 29.64 -25.91
N LYS A 868 5.34 29.01 -25.29
CA LYS A 868 5.23 28.51 -23.92
C LYS A 868 5.23 29.66 -22.95
N VAL A 869 4.21 29.75 -22.09
CA VAL A 869 4.12 30.72 -20.98
C VAL A 869 4.50 30.07 -19.63
N GLU A 870 4.96 30.88 -18.70
CA GLU A 870 5.27 30.46 -17.34
C GLU A 870 3.98 30.39 -16.52
N THR A 871 3.83 29.31 -15.77
CA THR A 871 2.70 29.09 -14.87
C THR A 871 3.14 29.30 -13.42
N TYR A 872 2.27 29.85 -12.61
CA TYR A 872 2.50 30.05 -11.18
C TYR A 872 1.28 29.58 -10.37
N GLU A 873 1.48 29.48 -9.09
CA GLU A 873 0.48 29.02 -8.12
C GLU A 873 -0.30 30.23 -7.58
N VAL A 874 -1.63 30.11 -7.54
CA VAL A 874 -2.52 31.08 -6.90
C VAL A 874 -3.39 30.36 -5.86
N LEU A 875 -3.84 31.10 -4.86
CA LEU A 875 -4.67 30.60 -3.74
C LEU A 875 -4.04 29.41 -3.00
N GLY A 876 -2.71 29.24 -3.13
CA GLY A 876 -1.96 28.14 -2.53
C GLY A 876 -2.25 26.74 -3.08
N ALA A 877 -2.89 26.61 -4.25
CA ALA A 877 -3.27 25.30 -4.78
C ALA A 877 -3.50 25.23 -6.29
N LEU A 878 -3.70 26.33 -7.02
CA LEU A 878 -4.24 26.33 -8.36
C LEU A 878 -3.27 26.96 -9.37
N ILE A 879 -3.38 26.59 -10.65
CA ILE A 879 -2.57 27.14 -11.72
C ILE A 879 -3.15 28.45 -12.25
N ALA A 880 -2.29 29.46 -12.41
CA ALA A 880 -2.56 30.66 -13.20
C ALA A 880 -1.38 31.00 -14.09
N PHE A 881 -1.62 31.87 -15.10
CA PHE A 881 -0.62 32.41 -16.01
C PHE A 881 -1.13 33.69 -16.65
N ASP A 882 -0.22 34.53 -17.12
CA ASP A 882 -0.55 35.83 -17.72
C ASP A 882 -0.60 35.76 -19.25
N VAL A 883 -1.44 36.63 -19.84
CA VAL A 883 -1.54 36.89 -21.27
C VAL A 883 -1.40 38.38 -21.49
N ASP A 884 -0.29 38.82 -22.08
CA ASP A 884 0.12 40.22 -22.12
C ASP A 884 -0.75 41.10 -23.06
N GLU A 885 -1.32 40.56 -24.12
CA GLU A 885 -2.08 41.30 -25.13
C GLU A 885 -3.58 41.03 -24.98
N ALA A 886 -4.39 42.08 -24.95
CA ALA A 886 -5.84 41.94 -24.95
C ALA A 886 -6.33 41.43 -26.32
N GLY A 887 -7.25 40.49 -26.33
CA GLY A 887 -7.77 39.86 -27.55
C GLY A 887 -8.17 38.39 -27.35
N SER A 888 -8.40 37.74 -28.50
CA SER A 888 -8.67 36.30 -28.51
C SER A 888 -7.40 35.55 -28.90
N HIS A 889 -6.97 34.63 -28.08
CA HIS A 889 -5.74 33.86 -28.16
C HIS A 889 -6.00 32.38 -28.31
N SER A 890 -5.14 31.69 -29.08
CA SER A 890 -5.11 30.22 -29.07
C SER A 890 -4.46 29.73 -27.76
N LEU A 891 -5.18 28.93 -26.99
CA LEU A 891 -4.70 28.39 -25.74
C LEU A 891 -4.59 26.87 -25.83
N LYS A 892 -3.40 26.36 -25.51
CA LYS A 892 -3.15 24.90 -25.37
C LYS A 892 -2.53 24.61 -24.05
N MET A 893 -3.12 23.65 -23.31
CA MET A 893 -2.59 23.13 -22.05
C MET A 893 -2.33 21.63 -22.19
N VAL A 894 -1.13 21.16 -21.80
CA VAL A 894 -0.75 19.73 -21.91
C VAL A 894 -0.01 19.30 -20.65
N TYR A 895 -0.47 18.20 -20.06
CA TYR A 895 0.23 17.57 -18.94
C TYR A 895 1.35 16.67 -19.44
N ARG A 896 2.56 16.88 -18.94
CA ARG A 896 3.73 16.08 -19.25
C ARG A 896 4.48 15.68 -17.98
N SER A 897 4.53 14.41 -17.73
CA SER A 897 5.30 13.86 -16.61
C SER A 897 6.79 13.74 -16.97
N ASP A 898 7.59 14.74 -16.61
CA ASP A 898 9.04 14.70 -16.80
C ASP A 898 9.69 13.58 -16.02
N SER A 899 9.18 13.26 -14.83
CA SER A 899 9.63 12.12 -14.01
C SER A 899 9.49 10.79 -14.74
N MET A 900 8.39 10.60 -15.49
CA MET A 900 8.19 9.42 -16.33
C MET A 900 9.18 9.38 -17.51
N VAL A 901 9.44 10.52 -18.17
CA VAL A 901 10.39 10.59 -19.29
C VAL A 901 11.80 10.22 -18.83
N TYR A 902 12.29 10.85 -17.75
CA TYR A 902 13.60 10.50 -17.19
C TYR A 902 13.64 9.06 -16.66
N GLY A 903 12.58 8.63 -16.01
CA GLY A 903 12.41 7.25 -15.54
C GLY A 903 12.50 6.24 -16.69
N ALA A 904 11.82 6.49 -17.79
CA ALA A 904 11.84 5.64 -18.98
C ALA A 904 13.23 5.58 -19.63
N ILE A 905 13.94 6.71 -19.72
CA ILE A 905 15.33 6.75 -20.21
C ILE A 905 16.24 5.91 -19.35
N ILE A 906 16.19 6.07 -18.02
CA ILE A 906 17.02 5.30 -17.08
C ILE A 906 16.66 3.81 -17.16
N SER A 907 15.38 3.46 -17.25
CA SER A 907 14.92 2.08 -17.42
C SER A 907 15.42 1.46 -18.71
N ALA A 908 15.37 2.20 -19.81
CA ALA A 908 15.91 1.76 -21.11
C ALA A 908 17.42 1.51 -21.04
N VAL A 909 18.18 2.38 -20.37
CA VAL A 909 19.63 2.22 -20.12
C VAL A 909 19.88 0.99 -19.24
N GLY A 910 19.14 0.82 -18.15
CA GLY A 910 19.25 -0.35 -17.27
C GLY A 910 18.96 -1.67 -18.01
N LEU A 911 17.91 -1.70 -18.82
CA LEU A 911 17.56 -2.85 -19.65
C LEU A 911 18.63 -3.12 -20.71
N ALA A 912 19.13 -2.09 -21.39
CA ALA A 912 20.20 -2.20 -22.38
C ALA A 912 21.48 -2.76 -21.75
N LEU A 913 21.86 -2.27 -20.56
CA LEU A 913 22.99 -2.80 -19.80
C LEU A 913 22.82 -4.29 -19.48
N LEU A 914 21.65 -4.69 -19.01
CA LEU A 914 21.34 -6.10 -18.73
C LEU A 914 21.43 -6.94 -20.01
N LEU A 915 20.87 -6.48 -21.12
CA LEU A 915 20.93 -7.16 -22.42
C LEU A 915 22.35 -7.27 -22.94
N ILE A 916 23.16 -6.22 -22.85
CA ILE A 916 24.60 -6.24 -23.22
C ILE A 916 25.33 -7.28 -22.38
N ILE A 917 25.11 -7.31 -21.07
CA ILE A 917 25.71 -8.33 -20.18
C ILE A 917 25.28 -9.74 -20.60
N ILE A 918 24.02 -9.95 -20.99
CA ILE A 918 23.51 -11.24 -21.46
C ILE A 918 24.14 -11.65 -22.79
N ILE A 919 24.19 -10.74 -23.76
CA ILE A 919 24.76 -11.00 -25.12
C ILE A 919 26.26 -11.31 -25.02
N PHE A 920 26.98 -10.51 -24.26
CA PHE A 920 28.43 -10.66 -24.09
C PHE A 920 28.81 -11.55 -22.90
N GLU A 921 27.88 -12.32 -22.32
CA GLU A 921 28.11 -13.15 -21.13
C GLU A 921 29.34 -14.08 -21.28
N LYS A 922 29.51 -14.70 -22.45
CA LYS A 922 30.66 -15.61 -22.72
C LYS A 922 32.00 -14.86 -22.75
N GLN A 923 32.03 -13.67 -23.37
CA GLN A 923 33.21 -12.81 -23.46
C GLN A 923 33.56 -12.22 -22.09
N LEU A 924 32.57 -11.69 -21.37
CA LEU A 924 32.72 -11.15 -20.03
C LEU A 924 33.22 -12.24 -19.05
N LYS A 925 32.70 -13.45 -19.12
CA LYS A 925 33.20 -14.59 -18.33
C LYS A 925 34.66 -14.92 -18.65
N LYS A 926 35.05 -14.92 -19.92
CA LYS A 926 36.46 -15.15 -20.33
C LYS A 926 37.37 -14.04 -19.82
N LEU A 927 36.95 -12.78 -19.95
CA LEU A 927 37.67 -11.61 -19.45
C LEU A 927 37.81 -11.66 -17.92
N TYR A 928 36.73 -11.97 -17.22
CA TYR A 928 36.72 -12.09 -15.76
C TYR A 928 37.69 -13.18 -15.27
N VAL A 929 37.67 -14.37 -15.89
CA VAL A 929 38.60 -15.48 -15.55
C VAL A 929 40.06 -15.10 -15.86
N LYS A 930 40.30 -14.29 -16.90
CA LYS A 930 41.65 -13.82 -17.23
C LYS A 930 42.16 -12.82 -16.17
N ILE A 931 41.30 -11.93 -15.70
CA ILE A 931 41.62 -10.91 -14.67
C ILE A 931 41.70 -11.55 -13.29
N MET A 932 40.89 -12.57 -13.04
CA MET A 932 40.67 -13.21 -11.74
C MET A 932 40.70 -14.74 -11.83
N PRO A 933 41.87 -15.35 -12.15
CA PRO A 933 41.97 -16.78 -12.47
C PRO A 933 41.58 -17.71 -11.32
N ALA A 934 41.72 -17.29 -10.07
CA ALA A 934 41.39 -18.11 -8.90
C ALA A 934 39.92 -18.11 -8.52
N ASP A 935 39.07 -17.32 -9.20
CA ASP A 935 37.64 -17.22 -8.90
C ASP A 935 36.83 -18.09 -9.90
N ARG A 936 36.94 -19.41 -9.82
CA ARG A 936 36.15 -20.34 -10.64
C ARG A 936 34.82 -20.70 -10.00
N PRO A 937 33.71 -20.79 -10.75
CA PRO A 937 32.45 -21.29 -10.19
C PRO A 937 32.61 -22.75 -9.77
N ILE A 938 32.07 -23.11 -8.61
CA ILE A 938 31.90 -24.49 -8.20
C ILE A 938 30.75 -25.05 -9.04
N THR A 939 31.09 -25.71 -10.15
CA THR A 939 30.08 -26.42 -10.96
C THR A 939 29.73 -27.74 -10.29
N ALA A 940 28.46 -28.04 -10.19
CA ALA A 940 27.94 -29.30 -9.65
C ALA A 940 28.18 -30.52 -10.61
N ASP A 941 28.90 -30.35 -11.68
CA ASP A 941 29.16 -31.34 -12.73
C ASP A 941 30.68 -31.59 -12.90
N THR A 942 31.34 -31.98 -11.83
CA THR A 942 32.52 -32.83 -11.98
C THR A 942 32.38 -33.99 -11.01
N ASP A 943 32.32 -35.15 -11.56
CA ASP A 943 32.42 -36.42 -10.84
C ASP A 943 33.42 -36.28 -9.69
N ALA A 944 32.97 -36.59 -8.51
CA ALA A 944 33.73 -36.59 -7.30
C ALA A 944 34.85 -37.63 -7.42
N GLU A 945 36.02 -37.20 -7.78
CA GLU A 945 37.20 -37.84 -7.18
C GLU A 945 37.37 -37.23 -5.77
N PRO A 946 37.60 -38.08 -4.76
CA PRO A 946 37.71 -37.61 -3.38
C PRO A 946 38.93 -36.71 -3.24
N PHE A 947 38.68 -35.50 -2.73
CA PHE A 947 39.65 -34.44 -2.45
C PHE A 947 40.66 -34.80 -1.35
N GLU A 948 40.95 -36.11 -1.15
CA GLU A 948 41.89 -36.59 -0.16
C GLU A 948 43.36 -36.70 -0.66
N THR A 949 43.62 -36.48 -1.96
CA THR A 949 44.98 -36.64 -2.53
C THR A 949 45.68 -35.33 -2.90
N LEU A 950 45.05 -34.16 -2.75
CA LEU A 950 45.67 -32.85 -3.07
C LEU A 950 46.30 -32.15 -1.85
N ASP A 951 46.02 -32.59 -0.64
CA ASP A 951 46.62 -32.03 0.58
C ASP A 951 47.97 -32.67 0.96
N ALA A 952 48.38 -33.72 0.25
CA ALA A 952 49.64 -34.41 0.51
C ALA A 952 50.81 -33.93 -0.38
N GLU A 953 50.51 -33.29 -1.52
CA GLU A 953 51.62 -32.83 -2.43
C GLU A 953 52.00 -31.34 -2.21
N ILE A 954 51.21 -30.56 -1.52
CA ILE A 954 51.53 -29.14 -1.21
C ILE A 954 52.37 -29.00 0.07
N LEU A 955 52.46 -30.06 0.88
CA LEU A 955 53.26 -30.08 2.13
C LEU A 955 54.68 -30.61 1.91
N TYR A 956 55.10 -31.02 0.69
CA TYR A 956 56.41 -31.59 0.42
C TYR A 956 57.38 -30.70 -0.37
N VAL A 957 57.01 -29.48 -0.68
CA VAL A 957 57.85 -28.52 -1.47
C VAL A 957 58.36 -27.34 -0.65
N SER A 958 58.26 -27.34 0.69
CA SER A 958 58.77 -26.24 1.50
C SER A 958 59.69 -26.65 2.67
N HIS A 959 60.39 -27.80 2.54
CA HIS A 959 61.47 -28.14 3.44
C HIS A 959 62.63 -28.76 2.66
N ALA A 960 63.43 -27.93 2.01
CA ALA A 960 64.86 -28.14 1.72
C ALA A 960 65.53 -26.78 1.63
N ASP A 961 66.57 -26.67 2.42
CA ASP A 961 67.55 -25.58 2.49
C ASP A 961 67.20 -24.35 3.35
N THR A 962 67.61 -24.38 4.60
CA THR A 962 68.87 -23.79 5.07
C THR A 962 69.09 -24.06 6.55
N ASP A 963 70.10 -24.89 6.84
CA ASP A 963 70.79 -24.87 8.11
C ASP A 963 71.66 -23.57 8.22
N ALA A 964 71.65 -22.97 9.38
CA ALA A 964 72.77 -22.52 10.16
C ALA A 964 72.45 -21.50 11.21
N SER A 965 72.97 -21.81 12.38
CA SER A 965 73.40 -20.98 13.49
C SER A 965 72.41 -20.54 14.57
N ALA A 966 72.67 -21.20 15.64
CA ALA A 966 72.37 -20.95 17.05
C ALA A 966 72.72 -19.51 17.53
N SER A 967 71.97 -19.03 18.47
CA SER A 967 72.42 -18.66 19.85
C SER A 967 71.31 -18.07 20.67
N THR A 968 70.90 -18.74 21.75
CA THR A 968 70.69 -18.38 23.13
C THR A 968 70.46 -16.90 23.45
N LEU A 969 69.39 -16.67 24.20
CA LEU A 969 69.36 -16.12 25.60
C LEU A 969 67.94 -15.87 26.04
N THR A 970 67.48 -16.67 26.89
CA THR A 970 66.96 -16.62 28.26
C THR A 970 66.39 -15.30 28.82
N THR A 971 65.24 -15.46 29.47
CA THR A 971 64.72 -14.85 30.73
C THR A 971 64.37 -13.36 30.72
N ASN A 972 63.19 -12.94 31.16
CA ASN A 972 62.62 -13.02 32.48
C ASN A 972 61.20 -12.38 32.52
N ALA A 973 60.44 -12.91 33.44
CA ALA A 973 59.18 -12.37 33.94
C ALA A 973 59.42 -11.20 34.91
N GLN A 974 58.38 -10.40 35.05
CA GLN A 974 57.86 -9.77 36.32
C GLN A 974 56.98 -8.57 35.98
N SER A 975 55.67 -8.62 36.28
CA SER A 975 54.89 -8.18 37.45
C SER A 975 55.24 -6.80 38.03
N CYS A 976 54.20 -5.97 38.11
CA CYS A 976 53.83 -5.03 39.16
C CYS A 976 52.65 -4.21 38.64
N THR A 977 51.47 -4.35 39.09
CA THR A 977 50.75 -3.91 40.33
C THR A 977 50.96 -2.45 40.71
N ASP A 978 49.83 -1.93 41.15
CA ASP A 978 49.56 -0.82 42.05
C ASP A 978 49.38 0.53 41.42
N ASP A 979 48.39 1.18 41.60
CA ASP A 979 47.50 1.62 42.67
C ASP A 979 47.23 3.13 42.53
N VAL A 980 46.06 3.47 43.03
CA VAL A 980 45.73 4.62 43.90
C VAL A 980 45.11 5.84 43.26
N GLU A 981 43.82 5.89 43.61
CA GLU A 981 43.07 6.92 44.39
C GLU A 981 42.72 8.28 43.73
N ASN A 982 41.44 8.46 43.80
CA ASN A 982 40.66 9.39 44.67
C ASN A 982 40.73 10.86 44.27
N ASP A 983 39.71 11.58 44.20
CA ASP A 983 38.74 12.08 45.14
C ASP A 983 37.69 13.02 44.53
N ASN A 984 36.52 12.82 45.02
CA ASN A 984 35.59 13.79 45.65
C ASN A 984 34.79 14.79 44.84
N GLU A 985 33.52 14.49 44.97
CA GLU A 985 32.51 15.26 45.77
C GLU A 985 32.09 16.61 45.18
N THR A 986 30.87 16.86 45.06
CA THR A 986 29.67 17.14 45.84
C THR A 986 28.73 17.93 44.94
N SER A 987 27.51 18.02 45.02
CA SER A 987 26.39 17.71 45.88
C SER A 987 25.12 18.38 45.29
N LEU A 988 23.99 17.71 45.50
CA LEU A 988 22.71 18.23 45.95
C LEU A 988 21.84 19.16 45.12
N GLY A 989 20.62 18.71 45.02
CA GLY A 989 19.35 19.44 45.11
C GLY A 989 18.33 18.88 44.11
N GLU A 990 17.50 17.87 44.41
CA GLU A 990 16.16 17.92 45.04
C GLU A 990 15.38 19.17 44.50
N GLU A 991 14.25 19.06 43.96
CA GLU A 991 12.96 18.46 44.32
C GLU A 991 11.88 18.68 43.23
N ASN A 992 11.03 17.68 43.18
CA ASN A 992 9.55 17.68 43.13
C ASN A 992 8.81 17.82 41.81
N GLU A 993 8.26 16.68 41.48
CA GLU A 993 6.81 16.34 41.53
C GLU A 993 5.85 17.26 40.76
N LYS A 994 5.19 16.70 39.83
CA LYS A 994 3.80 16.13 39.81
C LYS A 994 3.32 15.99 38.38
N GLN A 995 3.09 14.79 37.99
CA GLN A 995 1.78 14.13 37.88
C GLN A 995 0.78 14.75 36.90
N SER A 996 0.41 13.84 36.11
CA SER A 996 -0.94 13.54 35.53
C SER A 996 -1.19 14.17 34.16
N GLY A 997 -1.81 13.53 33.30
CA GLY A 997 -2.52 12.27 33.19
C GLY A 997 -2.85 12.00 31.73
N GLN A 998 -2.92 10.76 31.48
CA GLN A 998 -3.92 10.07 30.67
C GLN A 998 -5.06 10.92 30.11
N ASP A 999 -5.33 10.75 28.85
CA ASP A 999 -6.42 9.99 28.23
C ASP A 999 -6.41 10.25 26.73
N GLN A 1000 -6.19 9.22 25.90
CA GLN A 1000 -7.20 8.43 25.22
C GLN A 1000 -8.35 9.27 24.60
N ASP A 1001 -8.35 9.41 23.31
CA ASP A 1001 -9.13 8.61 22.37
C ASP A 1001 -8.62 8.78 20.94
#